data_88f812c0ad739041947df0a59faf2d8e
#
_entry.id   88f812c0ad739041947df0a59faf2d8e
#
_cell.length_a   1.000
_cell.length_b   1.000
_cell.length_c   1.000
_cell.angle_alpha   90.00
_cell.angle_beta   90.00
_cell.angle_gamma   90.00
#
_symmetry.space_group_name_H-M   'P 1'
#
loop_
_entity.id
_entity.type
_entity.pdbx_description
1 polymer ?
#
loop_
_entity_poly.entity_id
_entity_poly.type
_entity_poly.pdbx_seq_one_letter_code
_entity_poly.pdbx_strand_id
1 'polypeptide(L)'
;MAIERFSSRREALGDVLTKRLSGATCYLRIAGYFRSSLLEVVGEALEGVGEIRVVCNGDLDPYDVKVAKAARDGQEALARTLVSSWQSTEDGLDLLLARERYRRLHDLLASGRMKVRVVPRDADNVFVHGKAGVIERPDGTYSFVGSVNDSVSAFRHAYEILWADDDAKAADWVRDEFEHFWRQGVDLPDAVVKHVAAMASRIEYRSIEEARDAAGDVAPDAVLAERPIYKGGQILRPWQKRFVQTCVDDHKLHGKARYLLADDVGLGKTLSMAAAALVLSLLDDKPILILAPATLIWQWQEELEDKLGIPAAVWSTQKKCWLDGERRALTQKGDPALVAKCPWRIGIMSTGLVVKGHDEGERGVLAKKSFGVVILDEAHKARASRGLQGRDPPKPNNLLEFLRAVARNARNVILGTATPIQLDAVELWDLLSLLNQGAPQVLGTHMDGGEWARQESIQFLTGQRPWPQNDTSQWGLFRNPLPPASEHPVFRDIRNDARLESREVLGPRFDELGPDVRRDFLQEFSPIAERHNPIVRRVVRRTRPMLEQRGLLKRIGVIAHPRAGDRLPSILFDGEGLVMSLAFNAAYEAAEAFSRLYAARQPGAGFLRTILLRRIGSSARAGLETARHLLGRMDAALPEEEVGDEGLPTDEAPPGPQEVELLREVERNLAAVVGGTGTDPKVQVILHYLGEQNWLERNGAIIFSQYRTTAEWVLEALCATYPDEPVALYAGGTASFVQRGTDRRSAKREHIKESIQRGDIRLVCATDAACEGLNLQRLGAQINVDLPWNPSRLEQRKGRVQRIGQVRDDIHILSLRYAGTVEDQVYATLSDRFGDIFSVLGQLPDGFEDQWIDTVLRDRDAVKNFSQRVEKERPPMELRYMKDVADDRGLDWEYTERVLSSRDLDEWMRQGW
;
A
#
# COMPACT_ATOMS: atom_id res chain seq x y z
N MET A 1 1.80 -62.27 11.15
CA MET A 1 1.17 -61.98 9.85
C MET A 1 2.12 -61.06 9.04
N ALA A 2 2.03 -60.99 7.73
CA ALA A 2 3.05 -60.30 6.92
C ALA A 2 2.66 -58.79 6.80
N ILE A 3 3.60 -57.91 7.07
CA ILE A 3 3.48 -56.47 6.81
C ILE A 3 3.18 -56.28 5.33
N GLU A 4 2.08 -55.62 5.03
CA GLU A 4 1.69 -55.24 3.68
C GLU A 4 2.45 -53.98 3.26
N ARG A 5 2.84 -53.86 2.00
CA ARG A 5 3.67 -52.77 1.46
C ARG A 5 3.06 -52.24 0.15
N PHE A 6 2.73 -50.98 0.13
CA PHE A 6 2.08 -50.31 -1.02
C PHE A 6 2.96 -49.16 -1.52
N SER A 7 2.90 -48.86 -2.79
CA SER A 7 3.52 -47.66 -3.36
C SER A 7 2.70 -47.11 -4.52
N SER A 8 2.67 -45.80 -4.67
CA SER A 8 1.94 -45.12 -5.75
C SER A 8 2.43 -45.51 -7.16
N ARG A 9 3.66 -46.09 -7.25
CA ARG A 9 4.18 -46.64 -8.52
C ARG A 9 3.48 -47.92 -8.94
N ARG A 10 2.93 -48.69 -8.01
CA ARG A 10 2.37 -50.03 -8.25
C ARG A 10 0.87 -50.05 -8.26
N GLU A 11 0.25 -49.19 -7.46
CA GLU A 11 -1.21 -49.12 -7.31
C GLU A 11 -1.67 -47.77 -6.78
N ALA A 12 -2.91 -47.41 -7.00
CA ALA A 12 -3.50 -46.18 -6.50
C ALA A 12 -3.72 -46.28 -4.97
N LEU A 13 -2.93 -45.57 -4.18
CA LEU A 13 -2.99 -45.61 -2.71
C LEU A 13 -4.33 -45.12 -2.17
N GLY A 14 -5.07 -44.25 -2.91
CA GLY A 14 -6.43 -43.85 -2.60
C GLY A 14 -7.42 -45.02 -2.59
N ASP A 15 -7.30 -45.93 -3.56
CA ASP A 15 -8.15 -47.13 -3.64
C ASP A 15 -7.87 -48.11 -2.50
N VAL A 16 -6.59 -48.25 -2.10
CA VAL A 16 -6.16 -49.03 -0.96
C VAL A 16 -6.84 -48.50 0.32
N LEU A 17 -6.73 -47.19 0.55
CA LEU A 17 -7.31 -46.55 1.73
C LEU A 17 -8.85 -46.61 1.70
N THR A 18 -9.49 -46.36 0.56
CA THR A 18 -10.93 -46.45 0.36
C THR A 18 -11.47 -47.84 0.72
N LYS A 19 -10.80 -48.90 0.25
CA LYS A 19 -11.20 -50.31 0.61
C LYS A 19 -11.13 -50.58 2.11
N ARG A 20 -10.13 -50.05 2.80
CA ARG A 20 -9.91 -50.22 4.24
C ARG A 20 -10.90 -49.40 5.07
N LEU A 21 -11.23 -48.16 4.61
CA LEU A 21 -12.25 -47.33 5.28
C LEU A 21 -13.69 -47.80 5.09
N SER A 22 -13.97 -48.53 4.03
CA SER A 22 -15.31 -49.09 3.80
C SER A 22 -15.72 -50.05 4.93
N GLY A 23 -16.77 -49.68 5.66
CA GLY A 23 -17.25 -50.42 6.83
C GLY A 23 -16.43 -50.21 8.11
N ALA A 24 -15.57 -49.23 8.16
CA ALA A 24 -14.83 -48.85 9.37
C ALA A 24 -15.76 -48.17 10.39
N THR A 25 -15.52 -48.46 11.67
CA THR A 25 -16.25 -47.87 12.81
C THR A 25 -15.49 -46.63 13.36
N CYS A 26 -14.14 -46.68 13.29
CA CYS A 26 -13.30 -45.58 13.75
C CYS A 26 -12.09 -45.38 12.81
N TYR A 27 -11.69 -44.11 12.60
CA TYR A 27 -10.52 -43.75 11.87
C TYR A 27 -9.73 -42.69 12.62
N LEU A 28 -8.49 -43.03 13.01
CA LEU A 28 -7.53 -42.14 13.65
C LEU A 28 -6.44 -41.79 12.64
N ARG A 29 -6.11 -40.53 12.48
CA ARG A 29 -5.16 -40.08 11.47
C ARG A 29 -4.15 -39.04 12.03
N ILE A 30 -2.86 -39.36 11.90
CA ILE A 30 -1.76 -38.40 12.04
C ILE A 30 -1.38 -37.96 10.63
N ALA A 31 -1.47 -36.68 10.33
CA ALA A 31 -1.12 -36.12 9.02
C ALA A 31 -0.17 -34.91 9.18
N GLY A 32 0.81 -34.77 8.30
CA GLY A 32 1.65 -33.58 8.26
C GLY A 32 0.81 -32.34 7.94
N TYR A 33 -0.12 -32.48 6.98
CA TYR A 33 -1.10 -31.48 6.59
C TYR A 33 -2.43 -32.16 6.30
N PHE A 34 -3.50 -31.53 6.71
CA PHE A 34 -4.85 -31.95 6.37
C PHE A 34 -5.45 -30.97 5.37
N ARG A 35 -5.98 -31.48 4.26
CA ARG A 35 -6.62 -30.69 3.22
C ARG A 35 -7.99 -31.25 2.89
N SER A 36 -8.94 -30.37 2.57
CA SER A 36 -10.28 -30.78 2.14
C SER A 36 -10.27 -31.67 0.89
N SER A 37 -9.22 -31.56 0.07
CA SER A 37 -9.02 -32.38 -1.14
C SER A 37 -8.85 -33.90 -0.87
N LEU A 38 -8.53 -34.33 0.36
CA LEU A 38 -8.62 -35.74 0.73
C LEU A 38 -10.02 -36.34 0.48
N LEU A 39 -11.07 -35.54 0.71
CA LEU A 39 -12.46 -35.97 0.53
C LEU A 39 -12.85 -36.25 -0.92
N GLU A 40 -12.05 -35.80 -1.90
CA GLU A 40 -12.24 -36.19 -3.30
C GLU A 40 -11.78 -37.62 -3.58
N VAL A 41 -10.82 -38.11 -2.77
CA VAL A 41 -10.22 -39.42 -2.96
C VAL A 41 -10.95 -40.50 -2.13
N VAL A 42 -11.27 -40.18 -0.90
CA VAL A 42 -11.83 -41.16 0.06
C VAL A 42 -13.16 -40.73 0.70
N GLY A 43 -13.76 -39.63 0.25
CA GLY A 43 -14.94 -39.01 0.89
C GLY A 43 -16.13 -39.93 1.05
N GLU A 44 -16.47 -40.73 0.04
CA GLU A 44 -17.58 -41.68 0.11
C GLU A 44 -17.33 -42.78 1.19
N ALA A 45 -16.10 -43.24 1.33
CA ALA A 45 -15.75 -44.19 2.35
C ALA A 45 -15.77 -43.56 3.76
N LEU A 46 -15.34 -42.31 3.90
CA LEU A 46 -15.39 -41.57 5.16
C LEU A 46 -16.80 -41.25 5.63
N GLU A 47 -17.77 -41.07 4.74
CA GLU A 47 -19.17 -40.86 5.10
C GLU A 47 -19.79 -42.05 5.86
N GLY A 48 -19.24 -43.25 5.63
CA GLY A 48 -19.65 -44.48 6.32
C GLY A 48 -18.98 -44.69 7.68
N VAL A 49 -17.94 -43.94 8.04
CA VAL A 49 -17.19 -44.09 9.29
C VAL A 49 -17.92 -43.44 10.46
N GLY A 50 -18.03 -44.17 11.58
CA GLY A 50 -18.75 -43.67 12.76
C GLY A 50 -18.04 -42.56 13.51
N GLU A 51 -16.73 -42.65 13.69
CA GLU A 51 -15.89 -41.64 14.33
C GLU A 51 -14.57 -41.42 13.53
N ILE A 52 -14.27 -40.17 13.24
CA ILE A 52 -13.05 -39.77 12.53
C ILE A 52 -12.32 -38.73 13.39
N ARG A 53 -11.08 -38.98 13.74
CA ARG A 53 -10.20 -38.03 14.44
C ARG A 53 -8.93 -37.80 13.65
N VAL A 54 -8.65 -36.55 13.33
CA VAL A 54 -7.46 -36.15 12.59
C VAL A 54 -6.64 -35.19 13.43
N VAL A 55 -5.35 -35.44 13.53
CA VAL A 55 -4.38 -34.51 14.09
C VAL A 55 -3.36 -34.11 13.03
N CYS A 56 -3.15 -32.83 12.86
CA CYS A 56 -2.24 -32.28 11.82
C CYS A 56 -1.51 -31.03 12.31
N ASN A 57 -0.49 -30.61 11.55
CA ASN A 57 0.12 -29.32 11.79
C ASN A 57 -0.74 -28.18 11.29
N GLY A 58 -0.60 -27.02 11.97
CA GLY A 58 -0.92 -25.73 11.36
C GLY A 58 0.32 -25.18 10.66
N ASP A 59 0.17 -24.68 9.46
CA ASP A 59 1.21 -23.85 8.79
C ASP A 59 1.25 -22.45 9.43
N LEU A 60 1.56 -22.40 10.72
CA LEU A 60 1.51 -21.17 11.52
C LEU A 60 2.90 -20.82 11.97
N ASP A 61 3.27 -19.56 11.78
CA ASP A 61 4.45 -18.99 12.40
C ASP A 61 4.34 -19.14 13.93
N PRO A 62 5.35 -19.66 14.65
CA PRO A 62 5.35 -19.77 16.11
C PRO A 62 5.02 -18.47 16.84
N TYR A 63 5.32 -17.34 16.22
CA TYR A 63 5.00 -16.01 16.74
C TYR A 63 3.50 -15.69 16.64
N ASP A 64 2.86 -16.04 15.52
CA ASP A 64 1.42 -15.85 15.35
C ASP A 64 0.60 -16.68 16.33
N VAL A 65 1.09 -17.86 16.69
CA VAL A 65 0.48 -18.71 17.72
C VAL A 65 0.60 -18.10 19.13
N LYS A 66 1.73 -17.47 19.47
CA LYS A 66 1.91 -16.76 20.74
C LYS A 66 1.00 -15.55 20.86
N VAL A 67 0.85 -14.80 19.77
CA VAL A 67 -0.05 -13.65 19.67
C VAL A 67 -1.52 -14.10 19.70
N ALA A 68 -1.82 -15.23 19.04
CA ALA A 68 -3.16 -15.82 19.03
C ALA A 68 -3.62 -16.34 20.39
N LYS A 69 -2.70 -16.89 21.21
CA LYS A 69 -2.98 -17.28 22.59
C LYS A 69 -3.22 -16.08 23.51
N ALA A 70 -2.72 -14.90 23.17
CA ALA A 70 -2.76 -13.71 24.02
C ALA A 70 -3.92 -12.74 23.74
N ALA A 71 -4.60 -12.84 22.57
CA ALA A 71 -5.63 -11.89 22.17
C ALA A 71 -6.76 -12.56 21.35
N ARG A 72 -7.99 -12.04 21.54
CA ARG A 72 -9.18 -12.47 20.77
C ARG A 72 -8.99 -12.31 19.24
N ASP A 73 -8.26 -11.28 18.84
CA ASP A 73 -7.89 -11.00 17.43
C ASP A 73 -6.89 -12.01 16.87
N GLY A 74 -6.10 -12.66 17.73
CA GLY A 74 -5.17 -13.69 17.34
C GLY A 74 -5.83 -15.00 16.91
N GLN A 75 -6.99 -15.35 17.49
CA GLN A 75 -7.73 -16.54 17.06
C GLN A 75 -8.31 -16.36 15.65
N GLU A 76 -8.74 -15.15 15.30
CA GLU A 76 -9.21 -14.85 13.95
C GLU A 76 -8.05 -14.84 12.93
N ALA A 77 -6.89 -14.30 13.29
CA ALA A 77 -5.70 -14.35 12.43
C ALA A 77 -5.21 -15.79 12.21
N LEU A 78 -5.24 -16.61 13.26
CA LEU A 78 -4.93 -18.03 13.21
C LEU A 78 -5.89 -18.78 12.26
N ALA A 79 -7.18 -18.54 12.42
CA ALA A 79 -8.21 -19.11 11.59
C ALA A 79 -8.05 -18.73 10.11
N ARG A 80 -7.72 -17.46 9.83
CA ARG A 80 -7.49 -16.96 8.47
C ARG A 80 -6.27 -17.59 7.80
N THR A 81 -5.18 -17.79 8.53
CA THR A 81 -3.98 -18.47 8.00
C THR A 81 -4.26 -19.93 7.70
N LEU A 82 -5.02 -20.61 8.54
CA LEU A 82 -5.48 -21.99 8.28
C LEU A 82 -6.40 -22.09 7.06
N VAL A 83 -7.33 -21.14 6.92
CA VAL A 83 -8.22 -21.06 5.76
C VAL A 83 -7.40 -20.80 4.48
N SER A 84 -6.42 -19.90 4.51
CA SER A 84 -5.59 -19.62 3.33
C SER A 84 -4.68 -20.78 2.94
N SER A 85 -4.14 -21.52 3.90
CA SER A 85 -3.36 -22.73 3.60
C SER A 85 -4.22 -23.85 2.98
N TRP A 86 -5.53 -23.85 3.24
CA TRP A 86 -6.47 -24.77 2.61
C TRP A 86 -6.85 -24.37 1.17
N GLN A 87 -6.81 -23.07 0.85
CA GLN A 87 -7.20 -22.55 -0.48
C GLN A 87 -6.07 -22.53 -1.52
N SER A 88 -4.80 -22.56 -1.12
CA SER A 88 -3.66 -22.22 -1.97
C SER A 88 -3.26 -23.24 -3.06
N THR A 89 -4.08 -24.26 -3.36
CA THR A 89 -3.69 -25.38 -4.24
C THR A 89 -4.68 -25.76 -5.33
N GLU A 90 -5.65 -24.91 -5.70
CA GLU A 90 -6.72 -25.32 -6.62
C GLU A 90 -6.68 -24.55 -7.95
N ASP A 91 -6.31 -25.25 -9.04
CA ASP A 91 -6.45 -24.80 -10.41
C ASP A 91 -7.75 -25.30 -11.05
N GLY A 92 -8.50 -24.42 -11.57
CA GLY A 92 -9.54 -24.33 -12.59
C GLY A 92 -10.56 -25.45 -12.88
N LEU A 93 -10.20 -26.72 -12.89
CA LEU A 93 -11.14 -27.86 -13.15
C LEU A 93 -11.76 -28.42 -11.85
N ASP A 94 -11.20 -28.07 -10.71
CA ASP A 94 -11.56 -28.63 -9.42
C ASP A 94 -12.70 -27.87 -8.72
N LEU A 95 -13.19 -26.75 -9.28
CA LEU A 95 -14.19 -25.91 -8.64
C LEU A 95 -15.56 -26.59 -8.46
N LEU A 96 -15.99 -27.39 -9.42
CA LEU A 96 -17.25 -28.16 -9.29
C LEU A 96 -17.13 -29.32 -8.30
N LEU A 97 -15.95 -29.98 -8.27
CA LEU A 97 -15.63 -31.03 -7.32
C LEU A 97 -15.37 -30.44 -5.92
N ALA A 98 -14.81 -29.24 -5.84
CA ALA A 98 -14.56 -28.52 -4.61
C ALA A 98 -15.81 -28.35 -3.74
N ARG A 99 -16.94 -27.99 -4.34
CA ARG A 99 -18.19 -27.76 -3.63
C ARG A 99 -18.74 -29.02 -2.93
N GLU A 100 -18.67 -30.16 -3.60
CA GLU A 100 -19.16 -31.41 -3.03
C GLU A 100 -18.27 -31.89 -1.87
N ARG A 101 -16.95 -31.72 -1.98
CA ARG A 101 -16.04 -32.05 -0.88
C ARG A 101 -16.23 -31.13 0.33
N TYR A 102 -16.46 -29.82 0.15
CA TYR A 102 -16.77 -28.92 1.26
C TYR A 102 -18.09 -29.26 1.92
N ARG A 103 -19.12 -29.67 1.16
CA ARG A 103 -20.35 -30.16 1.70
C ARG A 103 -20.14 -31.41 2.55
N ARG A 104 -19.39 -32.38 2.05
CA ARG A 104 -19.01 -33.59 2.78
C ARG A 104 -18.24 -33.30 4.05
N LEU A 105 -17.25 -32.41 3.96
CA LEU A 105 -16.50 -31.96 5.13
C LEU A 105 -17.38 -31.25 6.15
N HIS A 106 -18.23 -30.34 5.70
CA HIS A 106 -19.20 -29.67 6.57
C HIS A 106 -20.11 -30.66 7.29
N ASP A 107 -20.70 -31.65 6.59
CA ASP A 107 -21.59 -32.62 7.17
C ASP A 107 -20.89 -33.52 8.19
N LEU A 108 -19.65 -33.89 7.94
CA LEU A 108 -18.83 -34.66 8.87
C LEU A 108 -18.46 -33.86 10.13
N LEU A 109 -18.13 -32.60 9.99
CA LEU A 109 -17.77 -31.68 11.10
C LEU A 109 -19.05 -31.31 11.89
N ALA A 110 -20.14 -30.92 11.22
CA ALA A 110 -21.40 -30.49 11.85
C ALA A 110 -22.11 -31.64 12.58
N SER A 111 -22.01 -32.86 12.06
CA SER A 111 -22.53 -34.06 12.74
C SER A 111 -21.68 -34.50 13.93
N GLY A 112 -20.51 -33.90 14.15
CA GLY A 112 -19.56 -34.29 15.20
C GLY A 112 -18.84 -35.62 14.94
N ARG A 113 -19.08 -36.26 13.80
CA ARG A 113 -18.42 -37.53 13.42
C ARG A 113 -16.93 -37.32 13.09
N MET A 114 -16.59 -36.17 12.55
CA MET A 114 -15.19 -35.75 12.32
C MET A 114 -14.78 -34.70 13.31
N LYS A 115 -13.64 -34.92 13.96
CA LYS A 115 -12.95 -33.94 14.81
C LYS A 115 -11.53 -33.75 14.28
N VAL A 116 -11.14 -32.51 14.08
CA VAL A 116 -9.79 -32.14 13.62
C VAL A 116 -9.12 -31.31 14.69
N ARG A 117 -7.91 -31.69 15.07
CA ARG A 117 -7.03 -30.92 15.97
C ARG A 117 -5.75 -30.51 15.26
N VAL A 118 -5.36 -29.27 15.49
CA VAL A 118 -4.15 -28.69 14.92
C VAL A 118 -3.11 -28.55 16.01
N VAL A 119 -1.92 -29.14 15.80
CA VAL A 119 -0.79 -29.00 16.71
C VAL A 119 -0.08 -27.70 16.39
N PRO A 120 -0.03 -26.74 17.33
CA PRO A 120 0.67 -25.48 17.14
C PRO A 120 2.16 -25.72 17.05
N ARG A 121 2.85 -25.03 16.15
CA ARG A 121 4.30 -25.05 16.06
C ARG A 121 4.86 -24.04 17.07
N ASP A 122 5.33 -24.51 18.22
CA ASP A 122 6.02 -23.70 19.22
C ASP A 122 7.36 -24.35 19.64
N ALA A 123 8.14 -23.65 20.46
CA ALA A 123 9.48 -24.11 20.86
C ALA A 123 9.46 -25.43 21.65
N ASP A 124 8.30 -25.80 22.22
CA ASP A 124 8.13 -26.98 23.07
C ASP A 124 7.51 -28.15 22.32
N ASN A 125 6.96 -27.93 21.09
CA ASN A 125 6.26 -28.93 20.29
C ASN A 125 7.07 -29.34 19.05
N VAL A 126 7.25 -30.63 18.89
CA VAL A 126 7.88 -31.21 17.70
C VAL A 126 6.94 -31.08 16.50
N PHE A 127 7.50 -30.67 15.35
CA PHE A 127 6.74 -30.64 14.10
C PHE A 127 6.28 -32.04 13.71
N VAL A 128 4.95 -32.24 13.61
CA VAL A 128 4.35 -33.52 13.24
C VAL A 128 4.63 -33.82 11.78
N HIS A 129 5.67 -34.59 11.50
CA HIS A 129 5.99 -35.03 10.15
C HIS A 129 5.53 -36.47 9.87
N GLY A 130 5.11 -37.21 10.91
CA GLY A 130 4.59 -38.55 10.81
C GLY A 130 3.29 -38.60 10.00
N LYS A 131 3.12 -39.60 9.16
CA LYS A 131 1.90 -39.92 8.42
C LYS A 131 1.52 -41.32 8.77
N ALA A 132 0.65 -41.47 9.74
CA ALA A 132 0.20 -42.75 10.27
C ALA A 132 -1.33 -42.74 10.51
N GLY A 133 -1.92 -43.90 10.61
CA GLY A 133 -3.34 -44.00 10.94
C GLY A 133 -3.73 -45.35 11.46
N VAL A 134 -4.89 -45.40 12.18
CA VAL A 134 -5.51 -46.61 12.65
C VAL A 134 -6.95 -46.64 12.10
N ILE A 135 -7.33 -47.76 11.51
CA ILE A 135 -8.69 -48.01 11.00
C ILE A 135 -9.26 -49.18 11.79
N GLU A 136 -10.34 -48.94 12.53
CA GLU A 136 -11.03 -49.98 13.27
C GLU A 136 -12.26 -50.47 12.49
N ARG A 137 -12.39 -51.77 12.38
CA ARG A 137 -13.51 -52.44 11.70
C ARG A 137 -14.06 -53.55 12.57
N PRO A 138 -15.28 -54.00 12.34
CA PRO A 138 -15.85 -55.12 13.07
C PRO A 138 -15.07 -56.43 12.94
N ASP A 139 -14.30 -56.59 11.84
CA ASP A 139 -13.50 -57.74 11.51
C ASP A 139 -12.01 -57.62 11.94
N GLY A 140 -11.56 -56.48 12.49
CA GLY A 140 -10.20 -56.25 12.97
C GLY A 140 -9.71 -54.83 12.93
N THR A 141 -8.53 -54.60 13.48
CA THR A 141 -7.89 -53.29 13.49
C THR A 141 -6.74 -53.30 12.50
N TYR A 142 -6.58 -52.23 11.79
CA TYR A 142 -5.58 -52.04 10.74
C TYR A 142 -4.82 -50.73 10.97
N SER A 143 -3.50 -50.79 11.02
CA SER A 143 -2.63 -49.64 11.19
C SER A 143 -1.71 -49.46 9.97
N PHE A 144 -1.35 -48.21 9.72
CA PHE A 144 -0.42 -47.91 8.64
C PHE A 144 0.50 -46.73 9.00
N VAL A 145 1.72 -46.77 8.40
CA VAL A 145 2.69 -45.67 8.47
C VAL A 145 3.25 -45.44 7.06
N GLY A 146 3.46 -44.23 6.65
CA GLY A 146 4.00 -43.94 5.31
C GLY A 146 4.39 -42.48 5.08
N SER A 147 4.54 -42.11 3.82
CA SER A 147 4.87 -40.75 3.40
C SER A 147 3.63 -39.92 2.96
N VAL A 148 2.48 -40.57 2.81
CA VAL A 148 1.27 -40.01 2.18
C VAL A 148 0.65 -38.92 3.03
N ASN A 149 0.60 -37.68 2.52
CA ASN A 149 -0.18 -36.60 3.08
C ASN A 149 -1.65 -36.66 2.63
N ASP A 150 -2.53 -36.01 3.36
CA ASP A 150 -3.96 -35.94 3.06
C ASP A 150 -4.24 -34.88 1.99
N SER A 151 -3.80 -35.14 0.74
CA SER A 151 -4.04 -34.29 -0.43
C SER A 151 -4.16 -35.11 -1.72
N VAL A 152 -4.93 -34.62 -2.68
CA VAL A 152 -5.06 -35.24 -4.02
C VAL A 152 -3.70 -35.39 -4.70
N SER A 153 -2.82 -34.40 -4.57
CA SER A 153 -1.47 -34.44 -5.16
C SER A 153 -0.65 -35.59 -4.61
N ALA A 154 -0.71 -35.88 -3.29
CA ALA A 154 -0.02 -37.00 -2.69
C ALA A 154 -0.55 -38.34 -3.19
N PHE A 155 -1.88 -38.46 -3.36
CA PHE A 155 -2.49 -39.72 -3.81
C PHE A 155 -2.39 -39.96 -5.32
N ARG A 156 -2.31 -38.93 -6.17
CA ARG A 156 -2.34 -39.05 -7.65
C ARG A 156 -1.04 -38.72 -8.35
N HIS A 157 -0.21 -37.80 -7.81
CA HIS A 157 0.91 -37.21 -8.55
C HIS A 157 2.27 -37.38 -7.88
N ALA A 158 2.32 -37.65 -6.55
CA ALA A 158 3.57 -37.82 -5.84
C ALA A 158 3.99 -39.30 -5.74
N TYR A 159 5.29 -39.55 -5.64
CA TYR A 159 5.80 -40.89 -5.27
C TYR A 159 5.68 -41.08 -3.76
N GLU A 160 4.77 -41.97 -3.36
CA GLU A 160 4.45 -42.23 -1.97
C GLU A 160 4.52 -43.70 -1.65
N ILE A 161 4.83 -44.04 -0.40
CA ILE A 161 4.85 -45.38 0.13
C ILE A 161 3.99 -45.51 1.38
N LEU A 162 3.42 -46.70 1.57
CA LEU A 162 2.58 -47.02 2.71
C LEU A 162 2.94 -48.40 3.21
N TRP A 163 3.23 -48.53 4.50
CA TRP A 163 3.40 -49.80 5.20
C TRP A 163 2.23 -49.99 6.14
N ALA A 164 1.61 -51.11 6.07
CA ALA A 164 0.41 -51.43 6.80
C ALA A 164 0.52 -52.80 7.52
N ASP A 165 -0.15 -52.89 8.66
CA ASP A 165 -0.15 -54.04 9.53
C ASP A 165 -1.51 -54.25 10.19
N ASP A 166 -1.88 -55.52 10.35
CA ASP A 166 -3.12 -55.95 11.07
C ASP A 166 -2.79 -56.47 12.48
N ASP A 167 -1.55 -56.31 12.94
CA ASP A 167 -1.17 -56.69 14.30
C ASP A 167 -1.69 -55.68 15.33
N ALA A 168 -2.36 -56.20 16.38
CA ALA A 168 -2.88 -55.37 17.44
C ALA A 168 -1.86 -54.49 18.15
N LYS A 169 -0.62 -55.00 18.34
CA LYS A 169 0.49 -54.23 18.96
C LYS A 169 0.94 -53.07 18.09
N ALA A 170 1.00 -53.27 16.77
CA ALA A 170 1.29 -52.18 15.83
C ALA A 170 0.20 -51.10 15.87
N ALA A 171 -1.09 -51.52 15.91
CA ALA A 171 -2.20 -50.61 16.03
C ALA A 171 -2.19 -49.81 17.35
N ASP A 172 -1.90 -50.51 18.48
CA ASP A 172 -1.79 -49.87 19.79
C ASP A 172 -0.67 -48.84 19.86
N TRP A 173 0.49 -49.15 19.24
CA TRP A 173 1.61 -48.17 19.14
C TRP A 173 1.23 -46.92 18.33
N VAL A 174 0.62 -47.09 17.15
CA VAL A 174 0.17 -45.95 16.35
C VAL A 174 -0.92 -45.15 17.08
N ARG A 175 -1.79 -45.83 17.85
CA ARG A 175 -2.85 -45.17 18.66
C ARG A 175 -2.24 -44.34 19.80
N ASP A 176 -1.19 -44.84 20.47
CA ASP A 176 -0.48 -44.10 21.54
C ASP A 176 0.19 -42.85 21.01
N GLU A 177 0.86 -42.93 19.85
CA GLU A 177 1.44 -41.79 19.16
C GLU A 177 0.35 -40.78 18.75
N PHE A 178 -0.81 -41.26 18.23
CA PHE A 178 -1.93 -40.42 17.89
C PHE A 178 -2.47 -39.68 19.13
N GLU A 179 -2.72 -40.36 20.24
CA GLU A 179 -3.25 -39.77 21.46
C GLU A 179 -2.25 -38.77 22.10
N HIS A 180 -0.93 -38.98 21.93
CA HIS A 180 0.07 -38.02 22.35
C HIS A 180 -0.10 -36.68 21.64
N PHE A 181 -0.18 -36.67 20.32
CA PHE A 181 -0.40 -35.44 19.53
C PHE A 181 -1.81 -34.88 19.69
N TRP A 182 -2.79 -35.75 19.85
CA TRP A 182 -4.18 -35.34 20.08
C TRP A 182 -4.33 -34.48 21.33
N ARG A 183 -3.62 -34.80 22.42
CA ARG A 183 -3.63 -34.00 23.66
C ARG A 183 -2.93 -32.66 23.51
N GLN A 184 -1.98 -32.54 22.62
CA GLN A 184 -1.25 -31.27 22.33
C GLN A 184 -2.00 -30.40 21.34
N GLY A 185 -2.87 -30.98 20.53
CA GLY A 185 -3.65 -30.27 19.51
C GLY A 185 -4.75 -29.41 20.11
N VAL A 186 -5.02 -28.29 19.45
CA VAL A 186 -6.19 -27.43 19.69
C VAL A 186 -7.28 -27.73 18.69
N ASP A 187 -8.54 -27.65 19.12
CA ASP A 187 -9.68 -27.89 18.23
C ASP A 187 -9.72 -26.88 17.10
N LEU A 188 -10.24 -27.30 15.96
CA LEU A 188 -10.39 -26.45 14.79
C LEU A 188 -11.22 -25.21 15.15
N PRO A 189 -10.70 -23.99 14.90
CA PRO A 189 -11.41 -22.77 15.27
C PRO A 189 -12.81 -22.67 14.62
N ASP A 190 -13.78 -22.14 15.33
CA ASP A 190 -15.15 -21.92 14.84
C ASP A 190 -15.19 -21.13 13.51
N ALA A 191 -14.25 -20.22 13.31
CA ALA A 191 -14.14 -19.47 12.05
C ALA A 191 -13.84 -20.37 10.84
N VAL A 192 -13.05 -21.44 11.01
CA VAL A 192 -12.78 -22.41 9.94
C VAL A 192 -14.03 -23.24 9.65
N VAL A 193 -14.75 -23.65 10.69
CA VAL A 193 -16.02 -24.39 10.52
C VAL A 193 -17.06 -23.51 9.81
N LYS A 194 -17.16 -22.24 10.18
CA LYS A 194 -18.03 -21.27 9.48
C LYS A 194 -17.62 -21.06 8.03
N HIS A 195 -16.30 -20.99 7.75
CA HIS A 195 -15.81 -20.87 6.39
C HIS A 195 -16.20 -22.13 5.57
N VAL A 196 -15.99 -23.33 6.11
CA VAL A 196 -16.37 -24.58 5.44
C VAL A 196 -17.87 -24.61 5.17
N ALA A 197 -18.70 -24.15 6.14
CA ALA A 197 -20.15 -24.06 5.97
C ALA A 197 -20.53 -23.08 4.84
N ALA A 198 -19.90 -21.90 4.82
CA ALA A 198 -20.12 -20.91 3.78
C ALA A 198 -19.74 -21.43 2.38
N MET A 199 -18.59 -22.10 2.27
CA MET A 199 -18.18 -22.74 1.00
C MET A 199 -19.11 -23.84 0.55
N ALA A 200 -19.64 -24.63 1.48
CA ALA A 200 -20.62 -25.70 1.19
C ALA A 200 -21.97 -25.18 0.69
N SER A 201 -22.40 -24.01 1.18
CA SER A 201 -23.68 -23.38 0.82
C SER A 201 -23.62 -22.47 -0.42
N ARG A 202 -22.41 -22.17 -0.95
CA ARG A 202 -22.23 -21.26 -2.08
C ARG A 202 -23.01 -21.66 -3.33
N ILE A 203 -23.60 -20.65 -3.95
CA ILE A 203 -24.31 -20.75 -5.23
C ILE A 203 -23.66 -19.78 -6.20
N GLU A 204 -23.12 -20.28 -7.32
CA GLU A 204 -22.59 -19.43 -8.38
C GLU A 204 -23.71 -18.81 -9.20
N TYR A 205 -23.56 -17.54 -9.55
CA TYR A 205 -24.37 -16.92 -10.57
C TYR A 205 -24.11 -17.61 -11.92
N ARG A 206 -25.15 -17.80 -12.71
CA ARG A 206 -25.06 -18.46 -14.02
C ARG A 206 -24.35 -17.60 -15.06
N SER A 207 -24.37 -16.28 -14.88
CA SER A 207 -23.69 -15.33 -15.77
C SER A 207 -23.39 -14.01 -15.05
N ILE A 208 -22.53 -13.18 -15.69
CA ILE A 208 -22.24 -11.83 -15.23
C ILE A 208 -23.50 -10.95 -15.30
N GLU A 209 -24.37 -11.15 -16.27
CA GLU A 209 -25.64 -10.45 -16.42
C GLU A 209 -26.56 -10.73 -15.21
N GLU A 210 -26.70 -12.00 -14.81
CA GLU A 210 -27.46 -12.36 -13.63
C GLU A 210 -26.88 -11.72 -12.35
N ALA A 211 -25.54 -11.69 -12.22
CA ALA A 211 -24.88 -11.05 -11.10
C ALA A 211 -25.08 -9.51 -11.09
N ARG A 212 -25.11 -8.87 -12.26
CA ARG A 212 -25.43 -7.44 -12.37
C ARG A 212 -26.88 -7.13 -12.02
N ASP A 213 -27.80 -7.92 -12.49
CA ASP A 213 -29.24 -7.73 -12.20
C ASP A 213 -29.50 -7.90 -10.69
N ALA A 214 -28.79 -8.80 -10.04
CA ALA A 214 -28.83 -9.01 -8.60
C ALA A 214 -27.97 -8.01 -7.79
N ALA A 215 -27.22 -7.12 -8.43
CA ALA A 215 -26.25 -6.22 -7.80
C ALA A 215 -26.84 -5.23 -6.79
N GLY A 216 -28.16 -5.12 -6.69
CA GLY A 216 -28.82 -4.33 -5.65
C GLY A 216 -28.33 -4.70 -4.24
N ASP A 217 -28.14 -5.99 -3.97
CA ASP A 217 -27.92 -6.48 -2.61
C ASP A 217 -26.54 -7.14 -2.39
N VAL A 218 -25.90 -7.71 -3.43
CA VAL A 218 -24.77 -8.63 -3.26
C VAL A 218 -23.53 -8.32 -4.10
N ALA A 219 -23.44 -7.18 -4.80
CA ALA A 219 -22.40 -6.96 -5.80
C ALA A 219 -20.95 -6.98 -5.29
N PRO A 220 -20.57 -6.33 -4.17
CA PRO A 220 -19.19 -6.35 -3.72
C PRO A 220 -18.75 -7.72 -3.25
N ASP A 221 -19.55 -8.40 -2.47
CA ASP A 221 -19.28 -9.70 -1.90
C ASP A 221 -19.26 -10.79 -2.97
N ALA A 222 -20.21 -10.80 -3.91
CA ALA A 222 -20.24 -11.75 -5.02
C ALA A 222 -18.97 -11.70 -5.89
N VAL A 223 -18.39 -10.51 -6.09
CA VAL A 223 -17.19 -10.32 -6.90
C VAL A 223 -15.92 -10.60 -6.12
N LEU A 224 -15.85 -10.12 -4.87
CA LEU A 224 -14.61 -10.13 -4.11
C LEU A 224 -14.40 -11.41 -3.30
N ALA A 225 -15.44 -12.21 -3.06
CA ALA A 225 -15.35 -13.45 -2.31
C ALA A 225 -14.53 -14.54 -3.03
N GLU A 226 -14.62 -14.62 -4.36
CA GLU A 226 -13.88 -15.61 -5.17
C GLU A 226 -12.54 -15.13 -5.69
N ARG A 227 -12.26 -13.85 -5.58
CA ARG A 227 -11.00 -13.30 -6.08
C ARG A 227 -9.87 -13.47 -5.07
N PRO A 228 -8.65 -13.65 -5.56
CA PRO A 228 -7.44 -13.80 -4.79
C PRO A 228 -6.96 -12.52 -4.10
N ILE A 229 -7.86 -11.63 -3.69
CA ILE A 229 -7.66 -10.79 -2.52
C ILE A 229 -7.12 -11.63 -1.37
N TYR A 230 -7.43 -12.94 -1.42
CA TYR A 230 -6.96 -13.97 -0.53
C TYR A 230 -5.69 -14.68 -1.01
N LYS A 231 -5.12 -14.33 -2.17
CA LYS A 231 -3.85 -14.91 -2.66
C LYS A 231 -2.76 -14.64 -1.62
N GLY A 232 -2.17 -15.68 -1.09
CA GLY A 232 -1.21 -15.56 0.00
C GLY A 232 -1.80 -15.21 1.39
N GLY A 233 -3.09 -15.45 1.63
CA GLY A 233 -3.77 -15.18 2.91
C GLY A 233 -4.07 -13.71 3.19
N GLN A 234 -3.94 -12.83 2.20
CA GLN A 234 -4.24 -11.41 2.36
C GLN A 234 -5.73 -11.16 2.07
N ILE A 235 -6.44 -10.59 3.03
CA ILE A 235 -7.82 -10.14 2.88
C ILE A 235 -7.90 -8.61 2.93
N LEU A 236 -8.96 -8.04 2.38
CA LEU A 236 -9.23 -6.62 2.55
C LEU A 236 -9.46 -6.30 4.03
N ARG A 237 -8.78 -5.28 4.52
CA ARG A 237 -8.96 -4.79 5.88
C ARG A 237 -10.33 -4.15 6.08
N PRO A 238 -10.86 -4.07 7.32
CA PRO A 238 -12.18 -3.50 7.59
C PRO A 238 -12.41 -2.15 6.93
N TRP A 239 -11.44 -1.23 7.03
CA TRP A 239 -11.53 0.08 6.41
C TRP A 239 -11.48 0.06 4.87
N GLN A 240 -10.82 -0.95 4.26
CA GLN A 240 -10.77 -1.13 2.81
C GLN A 240 -12.14 -1.62 2.30
N LYS A 241 -12.73 -2.61 2.95
CA LYS A 241 -14.09 -3.10 2.65
C LYS A 241 -15.11 -1.96 2.76
N ARG A 242 -15.04 -1.17 3.85
CA ARG A 242 -15.95 -0.03 4.05
C ARG A 242 -15.81 1.02 2.95
N PHE A 243 -14.61 1.26 2.44
CA PHE A 243 -14.42 2.19 1.32
C PHE A 243 -15.08 1.66 0.04
N VAL A 244 -14.89 0.37 -0.28
CA VAL A 244 -15.54 -0.28 -1.44
C VAL A 244 -17.05 -0.14 -1.33
N GLN A 245 -17.63 -0.50 -0.18
CA GLN A 245 -19.07 -0.38 0.06
C GLN A 245 -19.56 1.06 -0.09
N THR A 246 -18.81 2.02 0.46
CA THR A 246 -19.15 3.45 0.32
C THR A 246 -19.21 3.90 -1.15
N CYS A 247 -18.28 3.43 -1.98
CA CYS A 247 -18.28 3.73 -3.42
C CYS A 247 -19.48 3.06 -4.13
N VAL A 248 -19.80 1.83 -3.78
CA VAL A 248 -20.94 1.10 -4.35
C VAL A 248 -22.26 1.76 -3.96
N ASP A 249 -22.43 2.13 -2.71
CA ASP A 249 -23.65 2.79 -2.22
C ASP A 249 -23.88 4.14 -2.93
N ASP A 250 -22.82 4.95 -3.11
CA ASP A 250 -22.89 6.22 -3.84
C ASP A 250 -23.23 6.00 -5.32
N HIS A 251 -22.64 4.97 -5.93
CA HIS A 251 -22.93 4.58 -7.31
C HIS A 251 -24.39 4.14 -7.47
N LYS A 252 -24.91 3.30 -6.59
CA LYS A 252 -26.32 2.87 -6.60
C LYS A 252 -27.28 4.06 -6.46
N LEU A 253 -26.96 5.01 -5.60
CA LEU A 253 -27.81 6.15 -5.32
C LEU A 253 -27.79 7.20 -6.46
N HIS A 254 -26.61 7.55 -6.97
CA HIS A 254 -26.42 8.66 -7.90
C HIS A 254 -26.02 8.23 -9.32
N GLY A 255 -25.79 6.92 -9.57
CA GLY A 255 -25.22 6.41 -10.81
C GLY A 255 -23.75 6.77 -11.01
N LYS A 256 -23.10 7.35 -10.00
CA LYS A 256 -21.71 7.85 -10.05
C LYS A 256 -21.08 7.90 -8.66
N ALA A 257 -20.00 7.18 -8.45
CA ALA A 257 -19.17 7.29 -7.24
C ALA A 257 -18.04 8.31 -7.45
N ARG A 258 -17.86 9.23 -6.53
CA ARG A 258 -16.91 10.35 -6.60
C ARG A 258 -16.24 10.57 -5.26
N TYR A 259 -14.97 10.09 -5.10
CA TYR A 259 -14.26 10.15 -3.82
C TYR A 259 -12.80 10.54 -3.96
N LEU A 260 -12.29 11.26 -2.96
CA LEU A 260 -10.88 11.45 -2.66
C LEU A 260 -10.53 10.53 -1.49
N LEU A 261 -9.66 9.54 -1.74
CA LEU A 261 -9.11 8.65 -0.72
C LEU A 261 -7.75 9.19 -0.26
N ALA A 262 -7.71 9.63 0.97
CA ALA A 262 -6.63 10.40 1.55
C ALA A 262 -6.01 9.73 2.78
N ASP A 263 -5.94 8.40 2.78
CA ASP A 263 -5.37 7.60 3.85
C ASP A 263 -3.87 7.84 4.01
N ASP A 264 -3.37 7.67 5.24
CA ASP A 264 -1.93 7.70 5.50
C ASP A 264 -1.15 6.67 4.67
N VAL A 265 0.15 6.92 4.51
CA VAL A 265 1.05 6.00 3.82
C VAL A 265 1.05 4.62 4.50
N GLY A 266 1.06 3.56 3.71
CA GLY A 266 1.11 2.18 4.23
C GLY A 266 -0.23 1.59 4.66
N LEU A 267 -1.36 2.29 4.53
CA LEU A 267 -2.71 1.76 4.84
C LEU A 267 -3.38 1.00 3.68
N GLY A 268 -2.70 0.87 2.54
CA GLY A 268 -3.16 0.06 1.40
C GLY A 268 -4.19 0.74 0.50
N LYS A 269 -4.01 2.04 0.20
CA LYS A 269 -4.85 2.81 -0.73
C LYS A 269 -5.05 2.13 -2.08
N THR A 270 -3.96 1.64 -2.69
CA THR A 270 -3.98 0.93 -3.98
C THR A 270 -5.02 -0.18 -3.99
N LEU A 271 -5.02 -1.05 -2.96
CA LEU A 271 -5.97 -2.16 -2.86
C LEU A 271 -7.41 -1.67 -2.68
N SER A 272 -7.64 -0.62 -1.87
CA SER A 272 -8.97 -0.05 -1.68
C SER A 272 -9.54 0.50 -3.00
N MET A 273 -8.73 1.25 -3.75
CA MET A 273 -9.14 1.85 -5.02
C MET A 273 -9.34 0.78 -6.11
N ALA A 274 -8.45 -0.20 -6.19
CA ALA A 274 -8.52 -1.29 -7.16
C ALA A 274 -9.76 -2.17 -6.95
N ALA A 275 -10.03 -2.56 -5.70
CA ALA A 275 -11.21 -3.36 -5.36
C ALA A 275 -12.52 -2.60 -5.66
N ALA A 276 -12.59 -1.33 -5.28
CA ALA A 276 -13.74 -0.49 -5.61
C ALA A 276 -13.92 -0.35 -7.13
N ALA A 277 -12.83 -0.13 -7.87
CA ALA A 277 -12.90 0.02 -9.32
C ALA A 277 -13.36 -1.26 -10.02
N LEU A 278 -12.91 -2.44 -9.57
CA LEU A 278 -13.35 -3.71 -10.12
C LEU A 278 -14.87 -3.89 -10.00
N VAL A 279 -15.41 -3.69 -8.80
CA VAL A 279 -16.85 -3.83 -8.55
C VAL A 279 -17.66 -2.80 -9.36
N LEU A 280 -17.26 -1.52 -9.33
CA LEU A 280 -17.95 -0.45 -10.06
C LEU A 280 -17.89 -0.65 -11.57
N SER A 281 -16.76 -1.14 -12.11
CA SER A 281 -16.61 -1.43 -13.53
C SER A 281 -17.49 -2.59 -13.97
N LEU A 282 -17.64 -3.61 -13.13
CA LEU A 282 -18.53 -4.75 -13.39
C LEU A 282 -20.00 -4.29 -13.45
N LEU A 283 -20.43 -3.43 -12.52
CA LEU A 283 -21.81 -2.89 -12.49
C LEU A 283 -22.15 -2.11 -13.77
N ASP A 284 -21.21 -1.33 -14.30
CA ASP A 284 -21.41 -0.49 -15.47
C ASP A 284 -21.06 -1.21 -16.81
N ASP A 285 -20.38 -2.34 -16.76
CA ASP A 285 -19.77 -3.02 -17.91
C ASP A 285 -18.86 -2.10 -18.76
N LYS A 286 -18.07 -1.29 -18.09
CA LYS A 286 -17.19 -0.30 -18.72
C LYS A 286 -15.75 -0.42 -18.23
N PRO A 287 -14.77 -0.01 -19.08
CA PRO A 287 -13.34 -0.15 -18.76
C PRO A 287 -12.87 0.73 -17.61
N ILE A 288 -11.69 0.37 -17.05
CA ILE A 288 -11.00 1.09 -15.99
C ILE A 288 -9.75 1.74 -16.57
N LEU A 289 -9.58 3.04 -16.29
CA LEU A 289 -8.35 3.79 -16.54
C LEU A 289 -7.67 4.11 -15.21
N ILE A 290 -6.41 3.69 -15.06
CA ILE A 290 -5.55 4.04 -13.93
C ILE A 290 -4.45 4.97 -14.40
N LEU A 291 -4.37 6.15 -13.79
CA LEU A 291 -3.34 7.15 -14.02
C LEU A 291 -2.46 7.21 -12.77
N ALA A 292 -1.17 6.93 -12.94
CA ALA A 292 -0.20 6.93 -11.85
C ALA A 292 1.11 7.59 -12.30
N PRO A 293 1.96 8.07 -11.38
CA PRO A 293 3.32 8.48 -11.69
C PRO A 293 4.08 7.39 -12.47
N ALA A 294 5.01 7.78 -13.34
CA ALA A 294 5.78 6.84 -14.17
C ALA A 294 6.51 5.76 -13.35
N THR A 295 6.91 6.10 -12.14
CA THR A 295 7.57 5.22 -11.18
C THR A 295 6.63 4.17 -10.57
N LEU A 296 5.31 4.45 -10.52
CA LEU A 296 4.30 3.60 -9.87
C LEU A 296 3.50 2.71 -10.83
N ILE A 297 3.55 2.94 -12.16
CA ILE A 297 2.71 2.19 -13.12
C ILE A 297 2.93 0.67 -13.05
N TRP A 298 4.18 0.23 -12.90
CA TRP A 298 4.50 -1.20 -12.79
C TRP A 298 4.16 -1.76 -11.41
N GLN A 299 4.29 -0.98 -10.35
CA GLN A 299 3.82 -1.38 -9.03
C GLN A 299 2.30 -1.59 -9.01
N TRP A 300 1.53 -0.70 -9.66
CA TRP A 300 0.09 -0.87 -9.81
C TRP A 300 -0.25 -2.18 -10.52
N GLN A 301 0.46 -2.49 -11.61
CA GLN A 301 0.28 -3.73 -12.36
C GLN A 301 0.60 -4.96 -11.50
N GLU A 302 1.76 -4.97 -10.81
CA GLU A 302 2.18 -6.04 -9.89
C GLU A 302 1.17 -6.22 -8.74
N GLU A 303 0.73 -5.14 -8.10
CA GLU A 303 -0.23 -5.23 -6.99
C GLU A 303 -1.60 -5.75 -7.43
N LEU A 304 -2.05 -5.38 -8.62
CA LEU A 304 -3.29 -5.93 -9.19
C LEU A 304 -3.16 -7.43 -9.48
N GLU A 305 -2.10 -7.85 -10.12
CA GLU A 305 -1.90 -9.24 -10.52
C GLU A 305 -1.56 -10.14 -9.33
N ASP A 306 -0.59 -9.73 -8.48
CA ASP A 306 -0.11 -10.58 -7.39
C ASP A 306 -1.05 -10.65 -6.20
N LYS A 307 -1.72 -9.53 -5.85
CA LYS A 307 -2.60 -9.48 -4.67
C LYS A 307 -4.05 -9.73 -5.00
N LEU A 308 -4.53 -9.23 -6.15
CA LEU A 308 -5.93 -9.34 -6.53
C LEU A 308 -6.16 -10.33 -7.68
N GLY A 309 -5.11 -10.86 -8.31
CA GLY A 309 -5.22 -11.74 -9.49
C GLY A 309 -5.91 -11.06 -10.67
N ILE A 310 -5.78 -9.74 -10.78
CA ILE A 310 -6.47 -8.92 -11.77
C ILE A 310 -5.49 -8.59 -12.90
N PRO A 311 -5.69 -9.06 -14.13
CA PRO A 311 -4.85 -8.71 -15.25
C PRO A 311 -5.03 -7.24 -15.64
N ALA A 312 -3.91 -6.51 -15.77
CA ALA A 312 -3.90 -5.11 -16.16
C ALA A 312 -2.81 -4.83 -17.20
N ALA A 313 -3.15 -4.09 -18.26
CA ALA A 313 -2.21 -3.71 -19.32
C ALA A 313 -1.60 -2.33 -19.02
N VAL A 314 -0.29 -2.18 -19.31
CA VAL A 314 0.46 -0.93 -19.12
C VAL A 314 0.77 -0.30 -20.49
N TRP A 315 0.45 0.97 -20.66
CA TRP A 315 0.79 1.72 -21.88
C TRP A 315 2.25 2.18 -21.86
N SER A 316 3.01 1.78 -22.86
CA SER A 316 4.38 2.24 -23.09
C SER A 316 4.40 3.45 -24.02
N THR A 317 4.72 4.62 -23.48
CA THR A 317 4.87 5.87 -24.28
C THR A 317 6.02 5.82 -25.27
N GLN A 318 7.08 5.07 -24.97
CA GLN A 318 8.23 4.90 -25.88
C GLN A 318 7.91 3.95 -27.04
N LYS A 319 7.28 2.81 -26.75
CA LYS A 319 6.98 1.78 -27.76
C LYS A 319 5.64 2.01 -28.46
N LYS A 320 4.81 2.94 -27.97
CA LYS A 320 3.44 3.19 -28.45
C LYS A 320 2.64 1.89 -28.58
N CYS A 321 2.58 1.11 -27.49
CA CYS A 321 1.87 -0.16 -27.44
C CYS A 321 1.50 -0.51 -25.98
N TRP A 322 0.51 -1.37 -25.81
CA TRP A 322 0.15 -1.97 -24.55
C TRP A 322 1.06 -3.15 -24.21
N LEU A 323 1.45 -3.29 -22.97
CA LEU A 323 2.33 -4.33 -22.44
C LEU A 323 1.61 -5.09 -21.33
N ASP A 324 1.91 -6.41 -21.21
CA ASP A 324 1.52 -7.22 -20.05
C ASP A 324 2.48 -7.07 -18.86
N GLY A 325 2.24 -7.83 -17.76
CA GLY A 325 3.08 -7.82 -16.56
C GLY A 325 4.52 -8.28 -16.82
N GLU A 326 4.77 -9.12 -17.82
CA GLU A 326 6.11 -9.54 -18.23
C GLU A 326 6.75 -8.58 -19.26
N ARG A 327 6.13 -7.40 -19.48
CA ARG A 327 6.55 -6.37 -20.45
C ARG A 327 6.56 -6.81 -21.92
N ARG A 328 5.79 -7.86 -22.26
CA ARG A 328 5.57 -8.29 -23.63
C ARG A 328 4.50 -7.43 -24.29
N ALA A 329 4.65 -7.17 -25.60
CA ALA A 329 3.70 -6.35 -26.33
C ALA A 329 2.38 -7.12 -26.56
N LEU A 330 1.28 -6.55 -26.11
CA LEU A 330 -0.09 -7.02 -26.33
C LEU A 330 -0.70 -6.46 -27.63
N THR A 331 -0.17 -5.33 -28.12
CA THR A 331 -0.63 -4.68 -29.35
C THR A 331 0.56 -4.36 -30.27
N GLN A 332 0.27 -4.00 -31.51
CA GLN A 332 1.30 -3.52 -32.44
C GLN A 332 2.02 -2.30 -31.86
N LYS A 333 3.31 -2.18 -32.17
CA LYS A 333 4.14 -1.06 -31.72
C LYS A 333 4.06 0.11 -32.71
N GLY A 334 4.19 1.33 -32.21
CA GLY A 334 4.37 2.54 -33.01
C GLY A 334 3.09 3.28 -33.40
N ASP A 335 1.89 2.79 -33.07
CA ASP A 335 0.62 3.47 -33.37
C ASP A 335 0.05 4.16 -32.11
N PRO A 336 0.09 5.50 -32.03
CA PRO A 336 -0.48 6.26 -30.92
C PRO A 336 -2.00 6.07 -30.74
N ALA A 337 -2.73 5.76 -31.82
CA ALA A 337 -4.18 5.58 -31.76
C ALA A 337 -4.58 4.34 -30.94
N LEU A 338 -3.68 3.39 -30.75
CA LEU A 338 -3.91 2.20 -29.94
C LEU A 338 -4.03 2.49 -28.44
N VAL A 339 -3.69 3.71 -28.00
CA VAL A 339 -3.87 4.13 -26.60
C VAL A 339 -5.31 3.96 -26.12
N ALA A 340 -6.30 4.20 -27.00
CA ALA A 340 -7.72 4.04 -26.68
C ALA A 340 -8.26 2.62 -26.93
N LYS A 341 -7.40 1.68 -27.31
CA LYS A 341 -7.74 0.27 -27.60
C LYS A 341 -6.94 -0.66 -26.69
N CYS A 342 -7.09 -0.49 -25.37
CA CYS A 342 -6.49 -1.41 -24.42
C CYS A 342 -7.07 -2.81 -24.65
N PRO A 343 -6.23 -3.88 -24.74
CA PRO A 343 -6.71 -5.23 -24.95
C PRO A 343 -7.40 -5.86 -23.74
N TRP A 344 -7.24 -5.26 -22.55
CA TRP A 344 -7.86 -5.70 -21.31
C TRP A 344 -8.73 -4.59 -20.69
N ARG A 345 -9.63 -4.97 -19.77
CA ARG A 345 -10.52 -4.01 -19.08
C ARG A 345 -9.76 -2.93 -18.31
N ILE A 346 -8.60 -3.25 -17.77
CA ILE A 346 -7.81 -2.34 -16.96
C ILE A 346 -6.59 -1.87 -17.73
N GLY A 347 -6.53 -0.58 -18.01
CA GLY A 347 -5.38 0.08 -18.61
C GLY A 347 -4.71 1.02 -17.61
N ILE A 348 -3.39 0.88 -17.46
CA ILE A 348 -2.55 1.70 -16.58
C ILE A 348 -1.68 2.59 -17.46
N MET A 349 -1.65 3.88 -17.12
CA MET A 349 -0.88 4.90 -17.86
C MET A 349 -0.12 5.82 -16.93
N SER A 350 1.02 6.32 -17.41
CA SER A 350 1.76 7.35 -16.69
C SER A 350 1.09 8.73 -16.83
N THR A 351 1.00 9.47 -15.71
CA THR A 351 0.61 10.88 -15.70
C THR A 351 1.55 11.75 -16.57
N GLY A 352 2.80 11.34 -16.74
CA GLY A 352 3.78 12.00 -17.61
C GLY A 352 3.35 12.08 -19.08
N LEU A 353 2.52 11.15 -19.58
CA LEU A 353 1.92 11.21 -20.91
C LEU A 353 1.09 12.49 -21.10
N VAL A 354 0.39 12.89 -20.03
CA VAL A 354 -0.51 14.05 -20.05
C VAL A 354 0.25 15.35 -19.80
N VAL A 355 1.25 15.33 -18.92
CA VAL A 355 2.00 16.53 -18.49
C VAL A 355 2.97 16.99 -19.60
N LYS A 356 3.68 16.06 -20.24
CA LYS A 356 4.71 16.37 -21.25
C LYS A 356 4.16 16.38 -22.70
N GLY A 357 2.94 15.89 -22.92
CA GLY A 357 2.38 15.77 -24.27
C GLY A 357 1.83 17.08 -24.82
N HIS A 358 2.49 17.64 -25.81
CA HIS A 358 1.91 18.71 -26.65
C HIS A 358 0.92 18.16 -27.70
N ASP A 359 0.74 16.85 -27.75
CA ASP A 359 0.03 16.17 -28.83
C ASP A 359 -1.46 15.99 -28.51
N GLU A 360 -2.33 16.59 -29.31
CA GLU A 360 -3.79 16.39 -29.24
C GLU A 360 -4.20 14.93 -29.52
N GLY A 361 -3.30 14.12 -30.12
CA GLY A 361 -3.60 12.76 -30.55
C GLY A 361 -4.01 11.82 -29.43
N GLU A 362 -3.09 11.46 -28.54
CA GLU A 362 -3.36 10.49 -27.45
C GLU A 362 -4.32 11.06 -26.40
N ARG A 363 -4.11 12.32 -25.98
CA ARG A 363 -4.95 13.02 -25.01
C ARG A 363 -6.39 13.20 -25.51
N GLY A 364 -6.54 13.65 -26.76
CA GLY A 364 -7.86 13.95 -27.34
C GLY A 364 -8.71 12.70 -27.51
N VAL A 365 -8.11 11.57 -27.87
CA VAL A 365 -8.80 10.28 -28.02
C VAL A 365 -9.25 9.74 -26.66
N LEU A 366 -8.39 9.77 -25.66
CA LEU A 366 -8.72 9.31 -24.29
C LEU A 366 -9.80 10.19 -23.64
N ALA A 367 -9.73 11.51 -23.79
CA ALA A 367 -10.71 12.44 -23.23
C ALA A 367 -12.14 12.21 -23.77
N LYS A 368 -12.29 11.68 -24.99
CA LYS A 368 -13.58 11.35 -25.60
C LYS A 368 -14.14 9.99 -25.19
N LYS A 369 -13.29 9.13 -24.61
CA LYS A 369 -13.69 7.76 -24.24
C LYS A 369 -14.52 7.76 -22.96
N SER A 370 -15.54 6.90 -22.91
CA SER A 370 -16.34 6.68 -21.70
C SER A 370 -15.72 5.56 -20.88
N PHE A 371 -15.37 5.87 -19.62
CA PHE A 371 -14.83 4.91 -18.65
C PHE A 371 -15.85 4.57 -17.57
N GLY A 372 -15.84 3.32 -17.09
CA GLY A 372 -16.57 2.92 -15.90
C GLY A 372 -15.94 3.54 -14.65
N VAL A 373 -14.61 3.44 -14.55
CA VAL A 373 -13.86 4.02 -13.44
C VAL A 373 -12.59 4.69 -13.95
N VAL A 374 -12.29 5.86 -13.42
CA VAL A 374 -11.00 6.53 -13.57
C VAL A 374 -10.37 6.67 -12.19
N ILE A 375 -9.16 6.13 -12.04
CA ILE A 375 -8.33 6.31 -10.84
C ILE A 375 -7.19 7.27 -11.18
N LEU A 376 -6.95 8.24 -10.32
CA LEU A 376 -5.72 9.03 -10.30
C LEU A 376 -5.00 8.80 -8.98
N ASP A 377 -3.82 8.20 -9.05
CA ASP A 377 -2.92 8.11 -7.90
C ASP A 377 -2.01 9.36 -7.83
N GLU A 378 -1.60 9.72 -6.61
CA GLU A 378 -0.90 10.98 -6.29
C GLU A 378 -1.62 12.21 -6.87
N ALA A 379 -2.91 12.30 -6.53
CA ALA A 379 -3.84 13.27 -7.09
C ALA A 379 -3.46 14.75 -6.82
N HIS A 380 -2.62 15.03 -5.81
CA HIS A 380 -2.09 16.36 -5.51
C HIS A 380 -1.32 16.98 -6.70
N LYS A 381 -0.87 16.17 -7.67
CA LYS A 381 -0.22 16.66 -8.89
C LYS A 381 -1.20 17.33 -9.87
N ALA A 382 -2.51 17.11 -9.73
CA ALA A 382 -3.54 17.75 -10.55
C ALA A 382 -4.01 19.05 -9.89
N ARG A 383 -3.38 20.17 -10.17
CA ARG A 383 -3.61 21.45 -9.51
C ARG A 383 -3.59 22.63 -10.48
N ALA A 384 -4.13 23.78 -10.03
CA ALA A 384 -3.96 25.03 -10.73
C ALA A 384 -2.70 25.77 -10.24
N SER A 385 -1.86 26.20 -11.18
CA SER A 385 -0.73 27.07 -10.88
C SER A 385 -1.24 28.51 -10.61
N ARG A 386 -0.68 29.14 -9.59
CA ARG A 386 -0.90 30.56 -9.30
C ARG A 386 0.43 31.27 -9.41
N GLY A 387 0.49 32.41 -10.10
CA GLY A 387 1.70 33.21 -10.20
C GLY A 387 2.30 33.47 -8.81
N LEU A 388 3.62 33.66 -8.74
CA LEU A 388 4.42 33.85 -7.53
C LEU A 388 3.89 34.89 -6.52
N GLN A 389 2.97 35.78 -6.94
CA GLN A 389 2.37 36.81 -6.08
C GLN A 389 0.86 36.59 -5.81
N GLY A 390 0.27 35.48 -6.27
CA GLY A 390 -1.17 35.20 -6.08
C GLY A 390 -2.12 36.18 -6.77
N ARG A 391 -1.62 37.02 -7.67
CA ARG A 391 -2.40 38.06 -8.38
C ARG A 391 -2.97 37.57 -9.72
N ASP A 392 -2.40 36.50 -10.28
CA ASP A 392 -2.87 35.96 -11.54
C ASP A 392 -4.05 35.00 -11.31
N PRO A 393 -5.03 34.95 -12.23
CA PRO A 393 -6.10 33.98 -12.14
C PRO A 393 -5.53 32.56 -12.16
N PRO A 394 -6.09 31.62 -11.37
CA PRO A 394 -5.60 30.24 -11.30
C PRO A 394 -5.64 29.58 -12.68
N LYS A 395 -4.49 29.13 -13.17
CA LYS A 395 -4.36 28.43 -14.45
C LYS A 395 -4.19 26.93 -14.19
N PRO A 396 -5.16 26.08 -14.60
CA PRO A 396 -5.02 24.64 -14.42
C PRO A 396 -3.80 24.11 -15.16
N ASN A 397 -3.11 23.14 -14.55
CA ASN A 397 -2.05 22.42 -15.27
C ASN A 397 -2.68 21.43 -16.26
N ASN A 398 -1.84 20.93 -17.19
CA ASN A 398 -2.29 20.01 -18.23
C ASN A 398 -2.99 18.75 -17.69
N LEU A 399 -2.55 18.25 -16.53
CA LEU A 399 -3.16 17.07 -15.89
C LEU A 399 -4.57 17.38 -15.40
N LEU A 400 -4.76 18.52 -14.73
CA LEU A 400 -6.08 18.91 -14.23
C LEU A 400 -7.07 19.18 -15.37
N GLU A 401 -6.63 19.82 -16.46
CA GLU A 401 -7.46 20.05 -17.67
C GLU A 401 -7.90 18.73 -18.30
N PHE A 402 -6.97 17.82 -18.51
CA PHE A 402 -7.25 16.51 -19.08
C PHE A 402 -8.25 15.73 -18.21
N LEU A 403 -8.01 15.70 -16.91
CA LEU A 403 -8.87 14.99 -15.97
C LEU A 403 -10.29 15.59 -15.91
N ARG A 404 -10.45 16.91 -16.00
CA ARG A 404 -11.77 17.54 -16.10
C ARG A 404 -12.54 17.05 -17.32
N ALA A 405 -11.87 16.89 -18.46
CA ALA A 405 -12.49 16.36 -19.67
C ALA A 405 -12.87 14.88 -19.52
N VAL A 406 -11.98 14.05 -18.98
CA VAL A 406 -12.21 12.61 -18.76
C VAL A 406 -13.30 12.39 -17.72
N ALA A 407 -13.29 13.13 -16.61
CA ALA A 407 -14.26 12.99 -15.52
C ALA A 407 -15.71 13.27 -15.94
N ARG A 408 -15.94 14.16 -16.93
CA ARG A 408 -17.27 14.39 -17.49
C ARG A 408 -17.86 13.15 -18.12
N ASN A 409 -17.01 12.34 -18.78
CA ASN A 409 -17.40 11.15 -19.54
C ASN A 409 -17.26 9.87 -18.71
N ALA A 410 -16.62 9.92 -17.54
CA ALA A 410 -16.47 8.79 -16.64
C ALA A 410 -17.70 8.63 -15.73
N ARG A 411 -18.10 7.37 -15.49
CA ARG A 411 -19.12 7.07 -14.49
C ARG A 411 -18.57 7.35 -13.07
N ASN A 412 -17.48 6.74 -12.70
CA ASN A 412 -16.90 6.83 -11.37
C ASN A 412 -15.50 7.44 -11.44
N VAL A 413 -15.13 8.26 -10.46
CA VAL A 413 -13.77 8.81 -10.33
C VAL A 413 -13.31 8.67 -8.90
N ILE A 414 -12.15 8.04 -8.73
CA ILE A 414 -11.51 7.85 -7.43
C ILE A 414 -10.13 8.50 -7.50
N LEU A 415 -9.91 9.49 -6.65
CA LEU A 415 -8.63 10.18 -6.50
C LEU A 415 -7.92 9.61 -5.28
N GLY A 416 -6.64 9.27 -5.39
CA GLY A 416 -5.80 8.79 -4.30
C GLY A 416 -4.68 9.78 -4.01
N THR A 417 -4.45 10.10 -2.73
CA THR A 417 -3.26 10.84 -2.30
C THR A 417 -2.83 10.38 -0.92
N ALA A 418 -1.52 10.34 -0.68
CA ALA A 418 -1.00 10.07 0.65
C ALA A 418 -1.01 11.31 1.55
N THR A 419 -1.18 12.48 0.97
CA THR A 419 -0.93 13.76 1.60
C THR A 419 -2.04 14.76 1.26
N PRO A 420 -3.25 14.52 1.77
CA PRO A 420 -4.39 15.39 1.48
C PRO A 420 -4.26 16.78 2.10
N ILE A 421 -3.39 16.95 3.07
CA ILE A 421 -3.25 18.17 3.89
C ILE A 421 -2.10 19.06 3.43
N GLN A 422 -1.39 18.69 2.38
CA GLN A 422 -0.54 19.65 1.67
C GLN A 422 -1.32 20.75 0.98
N LEU A 423 -2.56 20.42 0.75
CA LEU A 423 -3.41 21.23 -0.07
C LEU A 423 -3.82 22.43 0.76
N ASP A 424 -3.31 23.58 0.41
CA ASP A 424 -4.02 24.81 0.64
C ASP A 424 -5.51 24.54 0.33
N ALA A 425 -6.41 25.16 1.05
CA ALA A 425 -7.86 25.07 0.82
C ALA A 425 -8.22 25.08 -0.67
N VAL A 426 -7.42 25.78 -1.45
CA VAL A 426 -7.54 25.89 -2.89
C VAL A 426 -7.22 24.61 -3.65
N GLU A 427 -6.16 23.91 -3.30
CA GLU A 427 -5.77 22.68 -4.01
C GLU A 427 -6.79 21.56 -3.71
N LEU A 428 -7.26 21.46 -2.47
CA LEU A 428 -8.36 20.55 -2.14
C LEU A 428 -9.62 20.92 -2.95
N TRP A 429 -9.91 22.21 -3.10
CA TRP A 429 -11.04 22.66 -3.92
C TRP A 429 -10.87 22.28 -5.40
N ASP A 430 -9.64 22.36 -5.96
CA ASP A 430 -9.35 21.92 -7.33
C ASP A 430 -9.70 20.43 -7.52
N LEU A 431 -9.32 19.56 -6.56
CA LEU A 431 -9.65 18.13 -6.60
C LEU A 431 -11.16 17.88 -6.43
N LEU A 432 -11.82 18.59 -5.52
CA LEU A 432 -13.27 18.47 -5.36
C LEU A 432 -14.03 19.01 -6.57
N SER A 433 -13.55 20.09 -7.20
CA SER A 433 -14.12 20.61 -8.44
C SER A 433 -13.95 19.65 -9.61
N LEU A 434 -12.85 18.89 -9.63
CA LEU A 434 -12.62 17.78 -10.56
C LEU A 434 -13.64 16.66 -10.33
N LEU A 435 -13.84 16.25 -9.08
CA LEU A 435 -14.84 15.23 -8.73
C LEU A 435 -16.27 15.69 -9.08
N ASN A 436 -16.54 17.00 -9.03
CA ASN A 436 -17.85 17.58 -9.37
C ASN A 436 -18.16 17.54 -10.88
N GLN A 437 -17.18 17.30 -11.76
CA GLN A 437 -17.40 17.28 -13.22
C GLN A 437 -18.44 16.23 -13.62
N GLY A 438 -19.63 16.68 -14.02
CA GLY A 438 -20.76 15.80 -14.35
C GLY A 438 -21.33 15.01 -13.16
N ALA A 439 -21.09 15.45 -11.93
CA ALA A 439 -21.53 14.80 -10.69
C ALA A 439 -21.92 15.85 -9.62
N PRO A 440 -23.05 16.55 -9.81
CA PRO A 440 -23.43 17.68 -8.95
C PRO A 440 -23.68 17.30 -7.49
N GLN A 441 -23.79 16.04 -7.16
CA GLN A 441 -23.83 15.54 -5.77
C GLN A 441 -22.55 15.79 -4.96
N VAL A 442 -21.45 16.26 -5.60
CA VAL A 442 -20.17 16.55 -4.93
C VAL A 442 -20.17 17.96 -4.34
N LEU A 443 -20.25 19.01 -5.18
CA LEU A 443 -20.22 20.41 -4.75
C LEU A 443 -21.46 21.22 -5.21
N GLY A 444 -22.44 20.56 -5.81
CA GLY A 444 -23.64 21.20 -6.34
C GLY A 444 -23.57 21.52 -7.82
N THR A 445 -24.62 22.18 -8.29
CA THR A 445 -24.83 22.44 -9.72
C THR A 445 -24.09 23.67 -10.25
N HIS A 446 -23.29 24.36 -9.48
CA HIS A 446 -22.53 25.57 -9.79
C HIS A 446 -23.38 26.74 -10.37
N MET A 447 -24.39 26.42 -11.17
CA MET A 447 -25.23 27.42 -11.86
C MET A 447 -26.16 28.18 -10.91
N ASP A 448 -26.51 27.58 -9.77
CA ASP A 448 -27.42 28.15 -8.79
C ASP A 448 -26.73 28.95 -7.68
N GLY A 449 -25.43 29.19 -7.81
CA GLY A 449 -24.65 29.95 -6.82
C GLY A 449 -24.52 29.27 -5.46
N GLY A 450 -24.51 27.92 -5.44
CA GLY A 450 -24.30 27.14 -4.22
C GLY A 450 -23.04 27.60 -3.48
N GLU A 451 -23.11 27.65 -2.17
CA GLU A 451 -22.01 28.16 -1.32
C GLU A 451 -20.74 27.38 -1.45
N TRP A 452 -20.83 26.07 -1.79
CA TRP A 452 -19.67 25.19 -1.97
C TRP A 452 -19.01 25.30 -3.35
N ALA A 453 -19.61 26.03 -4.28
CA ALA A 453 -19.01 26.36 -5.56
C ALA A 453 -17.88 27.40 -5.46
N ARG A 454 -17.60 27.89 -4.25
CA ARG A 454 -16.60 28.92 -3.96
C ARG A 454 -15.45 28.30 -3.17
N GLN A 455 -14.23 28.65 -3.51
CA GLN A 455 -13.02 28.18 -2.81
C GLN A 455 -13.03 28.55 -1.32
N GLU A 456 -13.52 29.73 -0.99
CA GLU A 456 -13.59 30.27 0.37
C GLU A 456 -14.45 29.42 1.31
N SER A 457 -15.38 28.64 0.75
CA SER A 457 -16.26 27.78 1.54
C SER A 457 -15.51 26.67 2.28
N ILE A 458 -14.34 26.25 1.79
CA ILE A 458 -13.47 25.28 2.44
C ILE A 458 -12.96 25.83 3.78
N GLN A 459 -12.80 27.12 3.92
CA GLN A 459 -12.33 27.77 5.14
C GLN A 459 -13.24 27.53 6.35
N PHE A 460 -14.52 27.19 6.14
CA PHE A 460 -15.41 26.75 7.23
C PHE A 460 -14.89 25.49 7.91
N LEU A 461 -14.35 24.54 7.14
CA LEU A 461 -13.90 23.25 7.66
C LEU A 461 -12.58 23.32 8.40
N THR A 462 -11.76 24.31 8.08
CA THR A 462 -10.49 24.56 8.75
C THR A 462 -10.63 25.47 9.98
N GLY A 463 -11.84 26.01 10.19
CA GLY A 463 -12.10 26.99 11.24
C GLY A 463 -11.50 28.37 10.97
N GLN A 464 -10.97 28.61 9.79
CA GLN A 464 -10.50 29.93 9.36
C GLN A 464 -11.67 30.90 9.17
N ARG A 465 -12.86 30.36 8.91
CA ARG A 465 -14.11 31.10 8.78
C ARG A 465 -15.17 30.46 9.67
N PRO A 466 -15.90 31.26 10.49
CA PRO A 466 -17.01 30.73 11.27
C PRO A 466 -18.18 30.35 10.36
N TRP A 467 -19.02 29.41 10.79
CA TRP A 467 -20.25 29.07 10.11
C TRP A 467 -21.19 30.32 9.98
N PRO A 468 -21.97 30.40 8.92
CA PRO A 468 -22.97 31.51 8.78
C PRO A 468 -23.91 31.57 9.98
N GLN A 469 -24.31 32.79 10.36
CA GLN A 469 -25.22 32.99 11.48
C GLN A 469 -26.68 33.16 11.05
N ASN A 470 -26.95 33.48 9.78
CA ASN A 470 -28.29 33.61 9.29
C ASN A 470 -28.84 32.33 8.66
N ASP A 471 -30.11 32.06 8.87
CA ASP A 471 -30.82 30.84 8.51
C ASP A 471 -30.77 30.54 7.00
N THR A 472 -30.95 31.54 6.17
CA THR A 472 -30.89 31.34 4.71
C THR A 472 -29.49 30.91 4.22
N SER A 473 -28.44 31.51 4.78
CA SER A 473 -27.07 31.12 4.44
C SER A 473 -26.70 29.72 5.00
N GLN A 474 -27.18 29.38 6.21
CA GLN A 474 -27.03 28.05 6.76
C GLN A 474 -27.67 26.99 5.85
N TRP A 475 -28.92 27.26 5.43
CA TRP A 475 -29.60 26.38 4.48
C TRP A 475 -28.90 26.36 3.11
N GLY A 476 -28.41 27.49 2.64
CA GLY A 476 -27.64 27.57 1.37
C GLY A 476 -26.51 26.56 1.28
N LEU A 477 -25.81 26.28 2.40
CA LEU A 477 -24.75 25.30 2.46
C LEU A 477 -25.24 23.86 2.19
N PHE A 478 -26.48 23.51 2.48
CA PHE A 478 -27.04 22.18 2.34
C PHE A 478 -28.07 22.03 1.25
N ARG A 479 -28.58 23.14 0.74
CA ARG A 479 -29.53 23.15 -0.35
C ARG A 479 -28.95 22.56 -1.64
N ASN A 480 -27.67 22.81 -1.89
CA ASN A 480 -26.97 22.41 -3.11
C ASN A 480 -25.50 22.12 -2.86
N PRO A 481 -25.12 20.83 -2.70
CA PRO A 481 -25.91 19.61 -2.89
C PRO A 481 -26.68 19.20 -1.63
N LEU A 482 -27.96 18.86 -1.79
CA LEU A 482 -28.78 18.33 -0.72
C LEU A 482 -28.35 16.88 -0.37
N PRO A 483 -27.96 16.59 0.89
CA PRO A 483 -27.60 15.24 1.31
C PRO A 483 -28.72 14.22 1.14
N PRO A 484 -28.39 12.91 0.96
CA PRO A 484 -29.39 11.84 0.90
C PRO A 484 -30.21 11.69 2.18
N ALA A 485 -31.42 11.17 2.05
CA ALA A 485 -32.32 10.88 3.18
C ALA A 485 -31.72 9.89 4.21
N SER A 486 -30.85 9.00 3.76
CA SER A 486 -30.18 7.99 4.60
C SER A 486 -29.12 8.56 5.55
N GLU A 487 -28.63 9.80 5.30
CA GLU A 487 -27.54 10.35 6.09
C GLU A 487 -27.98 10.96 7.42
N HIS A 488 -29.17 11.55 7.48
CA HIS A 488 -29.70 12.14 8.71
C HIS A 488 -31.24 12.26 8.64
N PRO A 489 -31.97 12.08 9.77
CA PRO A 489 -33.44 12.24 9.81
C PRO A 489 -33.95 13.54 9.23
N VAL A 490 -33.30 14.66 9.54
CA VAL A 490 -33.66 16.01 9.03
C VAL A 490 -33.66 16.03 7.49
N PHE A 491 -32.71 15.41 6.82
CA PHE A 491 -32.69 15.38 5.34
C PHE A 491 -33.79 14.48 4.78
N ARG A 492 -34.17 13.44 5.48
CA ARG A 492 -35.33 12.60 5.11
C ARG A 492 -36.61 13.43 5.20
N ASP A 493 -36.77 14.18 6.28
CA ASP A 493 -37.97 14.98 6.51
C ASP A 493 -38.07 16.16 5.50
N ILE A 494 -36.94 16.83 5.19
CA ILE A 494 -36.82 17.82 4.13
C ILE A 494 -37.24 17.23 2.77
N ARG A 495 -36.75 16.04 2.43
CA ARG A 495 -37.08 15.42 1.14
C ARG A 495 -38.54 15.00 1.04
N ASN A 496 -39.11 14.54 2.15
CA ASN A 496 -40.50 14.15 2.23
C ASN A 496 -41.42 15.42 2.09
N ASP A 497 -41.10 16.50 2.80
CA ASP A 497 -41.84 17.77 2.75
C ASP A 497 -41.83 18.34 1.33
N ALA A 498 -40.68 18.37 0.70
CA ALA A 498 -40.48 18.86 -0.66
C ALA A 498 -40.78 17.85 -1.78
N ARG A 499 -41.14 16.61 -1.45
CA ARG A 499 -41.44 15.50 -2.40
C ARG A 499 -40.29 15.22 -3.37
N LEU A 500 -39.07 15.25 -2.88
CA LEU A 500 -37.86 15.05 -3.68
C LEU A 500 -37.48 13.57 -3.75
N GLU A 501 -37.06 13.13 -4.93
CA GLU A 501 -36.45 11.81 -5.09
C GLU A 501 -35.10 11.71 -4.35
N SER A 502 -34.69 10.48 -3.98
CA SER A 502 -33.43 10.27 -3.23
C SER A 502 -32.18 10.76 -3.98
N ARG A 503 -32.20 10.76 -5.31
CA ARG A 503 -31.08 11.18 -6.18
C ARG A 503 -31.04 12.68 -6.47
N GLU A 504 -32.09 13.44 -6.17
CA GLU A 504 -32.11 14.87 -6.41
C GLU A 504 -31.12 15.59 -5.51
N VAL A 505 -30.33 16.49 -6.09
CA VAL A 505 -29.25 17.20 -5.39
C VAL A 505 -29.54 18.65 -5.10
N LEU A 506 -30.61 19.19 -5.66
CA LEU A 506 -31.04 20.57 -5.42
C LEU A 506 -32.30 20.60 -4.52
N GLY A 507 -32.15 21.17 -3.35
CA GLY A 507 -33.24 21.35 -2.41
C GLY A 507 -34.08 22.59 -2.72
N PRO A 508 -35.27 22.74 -2.11
CA PRO A 508 -36.15 23.92 -2.27
C PRO A 508 -35.48 25.18 -1.68
N ARG A 509 -36.07 26.32 -1.91
CA ARG A 509 -35.66 27.57 -1.22
C ARG A 509 -36.03 27.47 0.26
N PHE A 510 -35.34 28.22 1.11
CA PHE A 510 -35.58 28.21 2.56
C PHE A 510 -37.04 28.56 2.92
N ASP A 511 -37.63 29.53 2.20
CA ASP A 511 -39.02 29.97 2.39
C ASP A 511 -40.08 28.96 1.90
N GLU A 512 -39.67 27.99 1.08
CA GLU A 512 -40.53 26.90 0.57
C GLU A 512 -40.60 25.69 1.51
N LEU A 513 -39.69 25.59 2.48
CA LEU A 513 -39.69 24.52 3.49
C LEU A 513 -40.82 24.73 4.52
N GLY A 514 -41.42 23.66 4.99
CA GLY A 514 -42.38 23.67 6.08
C GLY A 514 -41.79 24.29 7.38
N PRO A 515 -42.59 24.98 8.20
CA PRO A 515 -42.11 25.66 9.40
C PRO A 515 -41.39 24.71 10.40
N ASP A 516 -41.93 23.51 10.57
CA ASP A 516 -41.34 22.50 11.48
C ASP A 516 -40.00 21.99 10.96
N VAL A 517 -39.93 21.69 9.68
CA VAL A 517 -38.68 21.20 9.02
C VAL A 517 -37.57 22.26 9.07
N ARG A 518 -37.92 23.54 8.88
CA ARG A 518 -36.98 24.68 9.05
C ARG A 518 -36.41 24.73 10.47
N ARG A 519 -37.31 24.66 11.46
CA ARG A 519 -36.91 24.69 12.88
C ARG A 519 -35.97 23.54 13.21
N ASP A 520 -36.31 22.34 12.81
CA ASP A 520 -35.54 21.13 13.12
C ASP A 520 -34.16 21.18 12.43
N PHE A 521 -34.10 21.65 11.19
CA PHE A 521 -32.81 21.87 10.50
C PHE A 521 -31.92 22.88 11.23
N LEU A 522 -32.48 24.02 11.67
CA LEU A 522 -31.72 25.06 12.34
C LEU A 522 -31.24 24.61 13.72
N GLN A 523 -32.03 23.83 14.46
CA GLN A 523 -31.62 23.25 15.73
C GLN A 523 -30.46 22.26 15.58
N GLU A 524 -30.46 21.45 14.52
CA GLU A 524 -29.44 20.44 14.24
C GLU A 524 -28.31 20.93 13.33
N PHE A 525 -28.25 22.23 13.02
CA PHE A 525 -27.33 22.78 12.02
C PHE A 525 -25.87 22.49 12.34
N SER A 526 -25.40 22.69 13.57
CA SER A 526 -24.00 22.51 13.92
C SER A 526 -23.52 21.06 13.73
N PRO A 527 -24.17 20.03 14.31
CA PRO A 527 -23.80 18.65 14.05
C PRO A 527 -23.91 18.24 12.58
N ILE A 528 -24.93 18.79 11.86
CA ILE A 528 -25.09 18.55 10.43
C ILE A 528 -23.92 19.18 9.64
N ALA A 529 -23.55 20.42 9.96
CA ALA A 529 -22.46 21.14 9.29
C ALA A 529 -21.10 20.44 9.51
N GLU A 530 -20.91 19.84 10.66
CA GLU A 530 -19.68 19.11 10.99
C GLU A 530 -19.58 17.76 10.28
N ARG A 531 -20.67 17.00 10.18
CA ARG A 531 -20.64 15.59 9.77
C ARG A 531 -21.14 15.32 8.36
N HIS A 532 -22.01 16.17 7.81
CA HIS A 532 -22.73 15.94 6.56
C HIS A 532 -22.48 17.00 5.48
N ASN A 533 -21.49 17.87 5.66
CA ASN A 533 -21.10 18.81 4.61
C ASN A 533 -20.51 18.08 3.39
N PRO A 534 -20.57 18.68 2.18
CA PRO A 534 -20.14 18.04 0.95
C PRO A 534 -18.71 17.51 0.98
N ILE A 535 -17.80 18.19 1.68
CA ILE A 535 -16.38 17.83 1.71
C ILE A 535 -16.16 16.60 2.56
N VAL A 536 -16.70 16.57 3.80
CA VAL A 536 -16.64 15.39 4.68
C VAL A 536 -17.25 14.17 4.01
N ARG A 537 -18.28 14.37 3.22
CA ARG A 537 -18.93 13.29 2.47
C ARG A 537 -18.06 12.71 1.35
N ARG A 538 -17.15 13.50 0.77
CA ARG A 538 -16.36 13.15 -0.42
C ARG A 538 -14.88 12.89 -0.16
N VAL A 539 -14.37 13.27 1.01
CA VAL A 539 -12.99 12.99 1.43
C VAL A 539 -12.97 11.89 2.49
N VAL A 540 -12.42 10.74 2.12
CA VAL A 540 -12.20 9.64 3.06
C VAL A 540 -10.76 9.70 3.51
N ARG A 541 -10.54 9.94 4.80
CA ARG A 541 -9.22 9.99 5.42
C ARG A 541 -9.17 9.13 6.66
N ARG A 542 -8.17 8.25 6.70
CA ARG A 542 -7.87 7.44 7.88
C ARG A 542 -6.40 7.59 8.20
N THR A 543 -6.13 7.79 9.48
CA THR A 543 -4.77 7.91 9.99
C THR A 543 -4.40 6.65 10.75
N ARG A 544 -3.11 6.34 10.77
CA ARG A 544 -2.58 5.21 11.55
C ARG A 544 -2.96 5.30 13.03
N PRO A 545 -2.75 6.44 13.73
CA PRO A 545 -3.14 6.57 15.14
C PRO A 545 -4.63 6.28 15.39
N MET A 546 -5.51 6.76 14.50
CA MET A 546 -6.96 6.50 14.61
C MET A 546 -7.29 5.01 14.52
N LEU A 547 -6.67 4.29 13.57
CA LEU A 547 -6.90 2.85 13.40
C LEU A 547 -6.29 2.04 14.55
N GLU A 548 -5.14 2.45 15.09
CA GLU A 548 -4.50 1.83 16.25
C GLU A 548 -5.34 2.04 17.54
N GLN A 549 -5.87 3.24 17.76
CA GLN A 549 -6.78 3.53 18.89
C GLN A 549 -8.06 2.70 18.85
N ARG A 550 -8.55 2.38 17.67
CA ARG A 550 -9.74 1.53 17.47
C ARG A 550 -9.46 0.04 17.50
N GLY A 551 -8.21 -0.38 17.66
CA GLY A 551 -7.80 -1.77 17.63
C GLY A 551 -7.89 -2.42 16.23
N LEU A 552 -8.08 -1.64 15.15
CA LEU A 552 -8.16 -2.13 13.77
C LEU A 552 -6.77 -2.33 13.15
N LEU A 553 -5.74 -1.73 13.72
CA LEU A 553 -4.36 -1.83 13.28
C LEU A 553 -3.44 -2.07 14.47
N LYS A 554 -2.48 -3.00 14.32
CA LYS A 554 -1.43 -3.22 15.33
C LYS A 554 -0.58 -1.97 15.48
N ARG A 555 -0.36 -1.54 16.71
CA ARG A 555 0.57 -0.46 17.02
C ARG A 555 2.00 -0.90 16.70
N ILE A 556 2.72 -0.05 15.98
CA ILE A 556 4.14 -0.21 15.71
C ILE A 556 4.82 1.03 16.26
N GLY A 557 5.63 0.86 17.33
CA GLY A 557 6.40 1.95 17.92
C GLY A 557 7.46 2.47 16.93
N VAL A 558 7.77 3.76 17.04
CA VAL A 558 8.85 4.39 16.26
C VAL A 558 9.84 4.99 17.25
N ILE A 559 11.09 4.55 17.17
CA ILE A 559 12.18 5.00 18.03
C ILE A 559 13.15 5.81 17.15
N ALA A 560 13.17 7.13 17.37
CA ALA A 560 14.08 8.02 16.65
C ALA A 560 15.48 7.99 17.29
N HIS A 561 16.51 8.09 16.46
CA HIS A 561 17.93 8.16 16.81
C HIS A 561 18.65 9.28 16.04
N PRO A 562 19.70 9.89 16.59
CA PRO A 562 20.23 9.64 17.94
C PRO A 562 19.28 10.14 19.04
N ARG A 563 19.29 9.52 20.20
CA ARG A 563 18.50 9.92 21.36
C ARG A 563 19.36 10.05 22.62
N ALA A 564 18.90 10.81 23.60
CA ALA A 564 19.52 10.87 24.90
C ALA A 564 19.60 9.46 25.53
N GLY A 565 20.81 8.97 25.79
CA GLY A 565 21.08 7.63 26.32
C GLY A 565 21.66 6.65 25.30
N ASP A 566 21.66 6.96 24.00
CA ASP A 566 22.47 6.20 23.05
C ASP A 566 23.95 6.42 23.39
N ARG A 567 24.74 5.32 23.40
CA ARG A 567 26.18 5.42 23.62
C ARG A 567 26.87 5.88 22.32
N LEU A 568 26.76 7.17 22.05
CA LEU A 568 27.34 7.76 20.84
C LEU A 568 28.83 8.09 21.07
N PRO A 569 29.69 7.87 20.07
CA PRO A 569 31.06 8.38 20.12
C PRO A 569 31.01 9.91 20.14
N SER A 570 31.26 10.51 21.31
CA SER A 570 31.17 11.98 21.51
C SER A 570 32.07 12.79 20.58
N ILE A 571 33.09 12.16 20.01
CA ILE A 571 33.99 12.78 19.02
C ILE A 571 33.33 13.01 17.64
N LEU A 572 32.22 12.31 17.36
CA LEU A 572 31.53 12.38 16.07
C LEU A 572 30.33 13.31 16.09
N PHE A 573 29.84 13.71 17.26
CA PHE A 573 28.62 14.49 17.39
C PHE A 573 28.85 15.82 18.10
N ASP A 574 28.23 16.87 17.56
CA ASP A 574 27.99 18.15 18.21
C ASP A 574 26.46 18.30 18.35
N GLY A 575 25.93 18.04 19.57
CA GLY A 575 24.51 17.87 19.81
C GLY A 575 23.97 16.63 19.10
N GLU A 576 23.01 16.80 18.19
CA GLU A 576 22.45 15.73 17.32
C GLU A 576 23.08 15.72 15.92
N GLY A 577 23.86 16.74 15.56
CA GLY A 577 24.57 16.86 14.28
C GLY A 577 25.96 16.24 14.32
N LEU A 578 26.47 15.83 13.18
CA LEU A 578 27.81 15.26 13.01
C LEU A 578 28.86 16.34 12.85
N VAL A 579 30.00 16.18 13.50
CA VAL A 579 31.13 17.10 13.39
C VAL A 579 31.78 16.99 12.01
N MET A 580 31.94 18.11 11.30
CA MET A 580 32.65 18.20 10.03
C MET A 580 34.15 18.28 10.26
N SER A 581 34.97 17.64 9.40
CA SER A 581 36.40 17.90 9.35
C SER A 581 36.68 19.33 8.84
N LEU A 582 37.85 19.86 9.15
CA LEU A 582 38.23 21.20 8.71
C LEU A 582 38.16 21.37 7.17
N ALA A 583 38.57 20.35 6.41
CA ALA A 583 38.52 20.38 4.95
C ALA A 583 37.05 20.31 4.47
N PHE A 584 36.17 19.49 5.13
CA PHE A 584 34.75 19.42 4.78
C PHE A 584 34.04 20.75 5.06
N ASN A 585 34.34 21.37 6.21
CA ASN A 585 33.77 22.67 6.59
C ASN A 585 34.17 23.75 5.59
N ALA A 586 35.45 23.82 5.23
CA ALA A 586 35.96 24.77 4.22
C ALA A 586 35.29 24.55 2.84
N ALA A 587 35.06 23.30 2.44
CA ALA A 587 34.34 23.01 1.21
C ALA A 587 32.87 23.47 1.29
N TYR A 588 32.21 23.27 2.44
CA TYR A 588 30.83 23.68 2.63
C TYR A 588 30.67 25.21 2.62
N GLU A 589 31.56 25.95 3.30
CA GLU A 589 31.60 27.41 3.30
C GLU A 589 31.87 28.01 1.88
N ALA A 590 32.79 27.42 1.11
CA ALA A 590 33.02 27.78 -0.28
C ALA A 590 31.80 27.52 -1.16
N ALA A 591 31.08 26.42 -0.95
CA ALA A 591 29.84 26.11 -1.67
C ALA A 591 28.68 27.06 -1.30
N GLU A 592 28.58 27.49 -0.04
CA GLU A 592 27.63 28.54 0.36
C GLU A 592 27.97 29.89 -0.32
N ALA A 593 29.24 30.25 -0.36
CA ALA A 593 29.70 31.47 -1.04
C ALA A 593 29.40 31.42 -2.54
N PHE A 594 29.65 30.28 -3.19
CA PHE A 594 29.27 30.05 -4.59
C PHE A 594 27.75 30.22 -4.77
N SER A 595 26.94 29.58 -3.94
CA SER A 595 25.48 29.64 -4.03
C SER A 595 24.94 31.07 -3.88
N ARG A 596 25.51 31.87 -2.97
CA ARG A 596 25.15 33.29 -2.79
C ARG A 596 25.55 34.16 -4.01
N LEU A 597 26.76 33.96 -4.54
CA LEU A 597 27.27 34.73 -5.67
C LEU A 597 26.48 34.43 -6.95
N TYR A 598 26.21 33.15 -7.19
CA TYR A 598 25.41 32.69 -8.33
C TYR A 598 23.97 33.21 -8.27
N ALA A 599 23.33 33.19 -7.09
CA ALA A 599 21.99 33.71 -6.87
C ALA A 599 21.90 35.23 -7.11
N ALA A 600 22.96 36.00 -6.76
CA ALA A 600 22.98 37.43 -7.00
C ALA A 600 23.06 37.76 -8.51
N ARG A 601 23.70 36.90 -9.30
CA ARG A 601 23.83 37.05 -10.75
C ARG A 601 22.60 36.53 -11.51
N GLN A 602 21.98 35.46 -11.04
CA GLN A 602 20.84 34.83 -11.67
C GLN A 602 19.71 34.53 -10.65
N PRO A 603 18.85 35.51 -10.37
CA PRO A 603 17.78 35.33 -9.34
C PRO A 603 16.75 34.22 -9.61
N GLY A 604 16.65 33.73 -10.87
CA GLY A 604 15.72 32.66 -11.26
C GLY A 604 16.32 31.26 -11.24
N ALA A 605 17.62 31.09 -11.02
CA ALA A 605 18.32 29.81 -11.07
C ALA A 605 18.31 29.09 -9.71
N GLY A 606 17.14 28.70 -9.22
CA GLY A 606 16.99 28.09 -7.91
C GLY A 606 17.67 26.73 -7.78
N PHE A 607 17.69 25.94 -8.84
CA PHE A 607 18.16 24.55 -8.83
C PHE A 607 19.69 24.44 -8.66
N LEU A 608 20.50 25.07 -9.52
CA LEU A 608 22.00 25.01 -9.43
C LEU A 608 22.51 25.57 -8.11
N ARG A 609 21.80 26.55 -7.57
CA ARG A 609 22.13 27.18 -6.30
C ARG A 609 22.08 26.21 -5.13
N THR A 610 21.19 25.26 -5.13
CA THR A 610 20.92 24.39 -4.00
C THR A 610 21.47 22.98 -4.16
N ILE A 611 21.59 22.49 -5.39
CA ILE A 611 22.05 21.14 -5.68
C ILE A 611 23.43 20.83 -5.11
N LEU A 612 24.39 21.80 -5.21
CA LEU A 612 25.72 21.59 -4.68
C LEU A 612 25.71 21.42 -3.16
N LEU A 613 24.99 22.26 -2.42
CA LEU A 613 24.87 22.18 -0.97
C LEU A 613 24.18 20.90 -0.52
N ARG A 614 23.09 20.51 -1.19
CA ARG A 614 22.38 19.26 -0.91
C ARG A 614 23.27 18.05 -1.12
N ARG A 615 24.04 18.01 -2.20
CA ARG A 615 24.91 16.88 -2.51
C ARG A 615 26.14 16.80 -1.59
N ILE A 616 26.69 17.93 -1.17
CA ILE A 616 27.73 17.97 -0.13
C ILE A 616 27.15 17.50 1.21
N GLY A 617 25.97 18.00 1.59
CA GLY A 617 25.29 17.57 2.80
C GLY A 617 24.95 16.05 2.80
N SER A 618 24.73 15.45 1.64
CA SER A 618 24.55 14.01 1.51
C SER A 618 25.86 13.24 1.73
N SER A 619 26.91 13.52 0.92
CA SER A 619 28.24 12.96 1.12
C SER A 619 29.32 13.79 0.41
N ALA A 620 30.55 13.73 0.93
CA ALA A 620 31.72 14.36 0.29
C ALA A 620 31.90 13.88 -1.16
N ARG A 621 31.64 12.61 -1.45
CA ARG A 621 31.78 12.04 -2.81
C ARG A 621 30.73 12.62 -3.77
N ALA A 622 29.47 12.74 -3.34
CA ALA A 622 28.42 13.32 -4.18
C ALA A 622 28.68 14.82 -4.45
N GLY A 623 29.13 15.56 -3.44
CA GLY A 623 29.52 16.94 -3.59
C GLY A 623 30.71 17.14 -4.57
N LEU A 624 31.74 16.31 -4.48
CA LEU A 624 32.91 16.32 -5.35
C LEU A 624 32.54 16.07 -6.81
N GLU A 625 31.70 15.07 -7.09
CA GLU A 625 31.19 14.78 -8.44
C GLU A 625 30.45 16.00 -9.01
N THR A 626 29.61 16.65 -8.20
CA THR A 626 28.85 17.82 -8.61
C THR A 626 29.76 19.01 -8.92
N ALA A 627 30.74 19.29 -8.06
CA ALA A 627 31.69 20.36 -8.29
C ALA A 627 32.49 20.15 -9.60
N ARG A 628 32.93 18.93 -9.88
CA ARG A 628 33.60 18.55 -11.13
C ARG A 628 32.70 18.69 -12.34
N HIS A 629 31.45 18.32 -12.23
CA HIS A 629 30.47 18.48 -13.31
C HIS A 629 30.26 19.97 -13.62
N LEU A 630 30.05 20.81 -12.61
CA LEU A 630 29.88 22.26 -12.76
C LEU A 630 31.15 22.95 -13.32
N LEU A 631 32.32 22.38 -13.08
CA LEU A 631 33.58 22.84 -13.68
C LEU A 631 33.77 22.34 -15.13
N GLY A 632 32.84 21.58 -15.70
CA GLY A 632 32.95 21.03 -17.04
C GLY A 632 34.04 19.95 -17.19
N ARG A 633 34.40 19.26 -16.09
CA ARG A 633 35.45 18.23 -16.07
C ARG A 633 34.93 16.78 -16.09
N MET A 634 33.63 16.60 -16.25
CA MET A 634 33.02 15.29 -16.41
C MET A 634 32.16 15.27 -17.67
N ASP A 635 32.39 14.27 -18.54
CA ASP A 635 31.64 14.08 -19.78
C ASP A 635 30.26 13.44 -19.56
N ALA A 636 29.99 12.87 -18.38
CA ALA A 636 28.72 12.24 -18.03
C ALA A 636 27.73 13.23 -17.43
N ALA A 637 26.57 13.36 -18.02
CA ALA A 637 25.45 14.07 -17.41
C ALA A 637 25.10 13.45 -16.04
N LEU A 638 24.70 14.28 -15.07
CA LEU A 638 24.14 13.77 -13.83
C LEU A 638 22.92 12.89 -14.16
N PRO A 639 22.74 11.73 -13.49
CA PRO A 639 21.61 10.84 -13.77
C PRO A 639 20.27 11.59 -13.65
N GLU A 640 19.36 11.40 -14.61
CA GLU A 640 18.03 12.03 -14.59
C GLU A 640 17.26 11.74 -13.29
N GLU A 641 17.49 10.57 -12.70
CA GLU A 641 16.88 10.16 -11.42
C GLU A 641 17.36 11.01 -10.22
N GLU A 642 18.53 11.62 -10.32
CA GLU A 642 19.12 12.46 -9.27
C GLU A 642 18.80 13.95 -9.45
N VAL A 643 18.29 14.32 -10.61
CA VAL A 643 17.91 15.70 -10.94
C VAL A 643 16.45 15.99 -10.58
N GLY A 644 15.65 14.93 -10.36
CA GLY A 644 14.22 15.02 -10.05
C GLY A 644 13.34 15.27 -11.27
N ASP A 645 12.03 15.43 -11.03
CA ASP A 645 11.04 15.68 -12.10
C ASP A 645 11.26 17.03 -12.85
N GLU A 646 12.11 17.90 -12.34
CA GLU A 646 12.33 19.24 -12.87
C GLU A 646 13.35 19.31 -14.02
N GLY A 647 14.19 18.27 -14.23
CA GLY A 647 15.23 18.22 -15.24
C GLY A 647 16.38 19.24 -14.98
N LEU A 648 17.56 19.01 -15.55
CA LEU A 648 18.59 20.07 -15.57
C LEU A 648 18.10 21.19 -16.48
N PRO A 649 18.01 22.45 -16.00
CA PRO A 649 17.67 23.57 -16.87
C PRO A 649 18.73 23.70 -17.95
N THR A 650 18.32 23.56 -19.20
CA THR A 650 19.24 23.71 -20.37
C THR A 650 19.65 25.13 -20.66
N ASP A 651 19.04 26.11 -19.98
CA ASP A 651 19.20 27.55 -20.26
C ASP A 651 19.94 28.32 -19.15
N GLU A 652 20.59 27.67 -18.18
CA GLU A 652 21.33 28.36 -17.13
C GLU A 652 22.74 28.81 -17.63
N ALA A 653 23.12 30.05 -17.33
CA ALA A 653 24.40 30.59 -17.74
C ALA A 653 25.56 29.89 -16.99
N PRO A 654 26.69 29.59 -17.67
CA PRO A 654 27.84 28.95 -17.05
C PRO A 654 28.39 29.76 -15.88
N PRO A 655 29.09 29.13 -14.91
CA PRO A 655 29.70 29.82 -13.78
C PRO A 655 30.69 30.91 -14.24
N GLY A 656 30.64 32.06 -13.58
CA GLY A 656 31.60 33.18 -13.82
C GLY A 656 32.99 32.91 -13.18
N PRO A 657 33.99 33.76 -13.46
CA PRO A 657 35.36 33.50 -12.99
C PRO A 657 35.53 33.37 -11.49
N GLN A 658 34.84 34.18 -10.69
CA GLN A 658 34.85 34.06 -9.22
C GLN A 658 34.14 32.83 -8.73
N GLU A 659 33.05 32.45 -9.39
CA GLU A 659 32.26 31.22 -9.08
C GLU A 659 33.10 29.98 -9.40
N VAL A 660 33.86 29.99 -10.49
CA VAL A 660 34.79 28.91 -10.86
C VAL A 660 35.89 28.73 -9.81
N GLU A 661 36.43 29.83 -9.23
CA GLU A 661 37.45 29.73 -8.18
C GLU A 661 36.89 29.07 -6.91
N LEU A 662 35.66 29.44 -6.49
CA LEU A 662 34.99 28.82 -5.36
C LEU A 662 34.69 27.32 -5.63
N LEU A 663 34.27 26.97 -6.84
CA LEU A 663 34.07 25.56 -7.21
C LEU A 663 35.39 24.76 -7.19
N ARG A 664 36.54 25.36 -7.58
CA ARG A 664 37.84 24.71 -7.45
C ARG A 664 38.28 24.55 -6.01
N GLU A 665 37.91 25.46 -5.13
CA GLU A 665 38.14 25.33 -3.71
C GLU A 665 37.31 24.20 -3.11
N VAL A 666 36.04 24.11 -3.47
CA VAL A 666 35.16 23.00 -3.12
C VAL A 666 35.74 21.66 -3.59
N GLU A 667 36.13 21.57 -4.88
CA GLU A 667 36.73 20.35 -5.45
C GLU A 667 37.97 19.92 -4.67
N ARG A 668 38.90 20.84 -4.41
CA ARG A 668 40.18 20.57 -3.73
C ARG A 668 39.95 20.04 -2.31
N ASN A 669 39.08 20.70 -1.56
CA ASN A 669 38.80 20.34 -0.18
C ASN A 669 38.02 18.99 -0.08
N LEU A 670 37.02 18.79 -0.93
CA LEU A 670 36.28 17.50 -0.94
C LEU A 670 37.14 16.34 -1.47
N ALA A 671 38.06 16.60 -2.44
CA ALA A 671 39.03 15.60 -2.89
C ALA A 671 39.96 15.15 -1.74
N ALA A 672 40.38 16.10 -0.88
CA ALA A 672 41.18 15.78 0.31
C ALA A 672 40.36 14.92 1.33
N VAL A 673 39.09 15.21 1.50
CA VAL A 673 38.21 14.39 2.36
C VAL A 673 38.05 12.96 1.80
N VAL A 674 37.73 12.85 0.51
CA VAL A 674 37.49 11.53 -0.14
C VAL A 674 38.79 10.71 -0.26
N GLY A 675 39.94 11.35 -0.50
CA GLY A 675 41.26 10.72 -0.59
C GLY A 675 41.97 10.50 0.76
N GLY A 676 41.42 11.03 1.85
CA GLY A 676 41.96 10.90 3.19
C GLY A 676 41.88 9.50 3.77
N THR A 677 42.73 9.21 4.79
CA THR A 677 42.76 7.92 5.50
C THR A 677 41.65 7.75 6.53
N GLY A 678 40.87 8.79 6.84
CA GLY A 678 39.80 8.80 7.82
C GLY A 678 38.47 8.37 7.19
N THR A 679 37.73 7.52 7.90
CA THR A 679 36.38 7.16 7.48
C THR A 679 35.42 8.35 7.76
N ASP A 680 34.54 8.66 6.84
CA ASP A 680 33.53 9.71 6.99
C ASP A 680 32.66 9.47 8.26
N PRO A 681 32.35 10.52 9.04
CA PRO A 681 31.54 10.41 10.25
C PRO A 681 30.19 9.71 10.04
N LYS A 682 29.51 9.93 8.90
CA LYS A 682 28.23 9.25 8.61
C LYS A 682 28.42 7.75 8.51
N VAL A 683 29.46 7.27 7.80
CA VAL A 683 29.77 5.84 7.71
C VAL A 683 30.13 5.27 9.08
N GLN A 684 30.94 5.98 9.87
CA GLN A 684 31.32 5.52 11.22
C GLN A 684 30.08 5.32 12.09
N VAL A 685 29.13 6.25 12.07
CA VAL A 685 27.89 6.13 12.85
C VAL A 685 27.01 4.99 12.32
N ILE A 686 26.88 4.81 11.01
CA ILE A 686 26.16 3.68 10.43
C ILE A 686 26.75 2.35 10.94
N LEU A 687 28.07 2.20 10.88
CA LEU A 687 28.76 1.00 11.33
C LEU A 687 28.60 0.78 12.85
N HIS A 688 28.62 1.85 13.64
CA HIS A 688 28.39 1.80 15.08
C HIS A 688 26.98 1.22 15.41
N TYR A 689 25.93 1.74 14.75
CA TYR A 689 24.58 1.21 14.99
C TYR A 689 24.39 -0.22 14.48
N LEU A 690 24.96 -0.55 13.34
CA LEU A 690 24.88 -1.91 12.78
C LEU A 690 25.63 -2.93 13.62
N GLY A 691 26.85 -2.60 14.07
CA GLY A 691 27.73 -3.49 14.82
C GLY A 691 27.52 -3.38 16.32
N GLU A 692 27.95 -2.26 16.97
CA GLU A 692 27.97 -2.13 18.41
C GLU A 692 26.57 -2.07 19.04
N GLN A 693 25.59 -1.46 18.37
CA GLN A 693 24.18 -1.48 18.77
C GLN A 693 23.42 -2.73 18.28
N ASN A 694 24.09 -3.60 17.53
CA ASN A 694 23.61 -4.87 17.06
C ASN A 694 22.33 -4.80 16.17
N TRP A 695 22.20 -3.70 15.41
CA TRP A 695 21.04 -3.55 14.52
C TRP A 695 21.05 -4.54 13.35
N LEU A 696 22.24 -4.90 12.84
CA LEU A 696 22.36 -5.86 11.75
C LEU A 696 21.70 -7.20 12.12
N GLU A 697 22.04 -7.74 13.28
CA GLU A 697 21.53 -9.04 13.72
C GLU A 697 20.06 -8.98 14.19
N ARG A 698 19.72 -7.94 14.93
CA ARG A 698 18.38 -7.84 15.54
C ARG A 698 17.33 -7.36 14.58
N ASN A 699 17.65 -6.39 13.75
CA ASN A 699 16.65 -5.64 13.00
C ASN A 699 16.80 -5.79 11.47
N GLY A 700 18.05 -5.95 10.97
CA GLY A 700 18.32 -5.61 9.59
C GLY A 700 18.09 -4.12 9.33
N ALA A 701 18.67 -3.56 8.27
CA ALA A 701 18.55 -2.14 8.01
C ALA A 701 18.33 -1.81 6.54
N ILE A 702 17.47 -0.81 6.29
CA ILE A 702 17.46 -0.08 5.04
C ILE A 702 18.08 1.29 5.22
N ILE A 703 18.96 1.66 4.28
CA ILE A 703 19.76 2.88 4.28
C ILE A 703 19.36 3.71 3.08
N PHE A 704 18.71 4.84 3.34
CA PHE A 704 18.20 5.74 2.31
C PHE A 704 19.13 6.91 2.04
N SER A 705 19.28 7.22 0.77
CA SER A 705 19.86 8.48 0.29
C SER A 705 19.05 9.03 -0.90
N GLN A 706 19.03 10.35 -1.06
CA GLN A 706 18.48 10.98 -2.28
C GLN A 706 19.34 10.65 -3.51
N TYR A 707 20.65 10.40 -3.28
CA TYR A 707 21.65 10.30 -4.34
C TYR A 707 22.23 8.90 -4.42
N ARG A 708 22.25 8.36 -5.63
CA ARG A 708 22.81 7.05 -5.93
C ARG A 708 24.30 6.96 -5.56
N THR A 709 25.07 8.01 -5.87
CA THR A 709 26.49 8.09 -5.52
C THR A 709 26.73 7.88 -4.04
N THR A 710 25.90 8.51 -3.18
CA THR A 710 25.98 8.34 -1.73
C THR A 710 25.56 6.92 -1.30
N ALA A 711 24.48 6.37 -1.89
CA ALA A 711 24.03 5.01 -1.59
C ALA A 711 25.08 3.96 -1.97
N GLU A 712 25.73 4.08 -3.13
CA GLU A 712 26.82 3.19 -3.56
C GLU A 712 28.06 3.34 -2.67
N TRP A 713 28.41 4.55 -2.27
CA TRP A 713 29.52 4.79 -1.36
C TRP A 713 29.31 4.15 0.02
N VAL A 714 28.11 4.24 0.59
CA VAL A 714 27.78 3.55 1.85
C VAL A 714 27.83 2.06 1.66
N LEU A 715 27.30 1.52 0.55
CA LEU A 715 27.33 0.09 0.24
C LEU A 715 28.77 -0.44 0.15
N GLU A 716 29.67 0.28 -0.53
CA GLU A 716 31.09 -0.08 -0.61
C GLU A 716 31.72 -0.20 0.79
N ALA A 717 31.44 0.76 1.68
CA ALA A 717 31.92 0.72 3.06
C ALA A 717 31.34 -0.46 3.87
N LEU A 718 30.06 -0.78 3.69
CA LEU A 718 29.41 -1.93 4.32
C LEU A 718 30.01 -3.26 3.84
N CYS A 719 30.22 -3.42 2.53
CA CYS A 719 30.84 -4.63 1.97
C CYS A 719 32.30 -4.80 2.41
N ALA A 720 33.02 -3.70 2.64
CA ALA A 720 34.38 -3.77 3.17
C ALA A 720 34.40 -4.20 4.65
N THR A 721 33.41 -3.75 5.45
CA THR A 721 33.35 -4.07 6.88
C THR A 721 32.70 -5.45 7.14
N TYR A 722 31.68 -5.79 6.36
CA TYR A 722 30.93 -7.04 6.46
C TYR A 722 31.03 -7.88 5.16
N PRO A 723 32.22 -8.45 4.83
CA PRO A 723 32.47 -9.07 3.52
C PRO A 723 31.60 -10.32 3.26
N ASP A 724 31.11 -10.95 4.31
CA ASP A 724 30.26 -12.15 4.22
C ASP A 724 28.77 -11.82 4.13
N GLU A 725 28.36 -10.58 4.38
CA GLU A 725 26.97 -10.16 4.34
C GLU A 725 26.57 -9.67 2.93
N PRO A 726 25.46 -10.14 2.36
CA PRO A 726 24.98 -9.62 1.10
C PRO A 726 24.34 -8.24 1.32
N VAL A 727 24.82 -7.22 0.63
CA VAL A 727 24.29 -5.87 0.64
C VAL A 727 23.64 -5.57 -0.71
N ALA A 728 22.36 -5.19 -0.73
CA ALA A 728 21.67 -4.83 -1.96
C ALA A 728 21.71 -3.33 -2.22
N LEU A 729 21.95 -2.93 -3.46
CA LEU A 729 21.58 -1.61 -3.96
C LEU A 729 20.21 -1.70 -4.65
N TYR A 730 19.25 -0.96 -4.15
CA TYR A 730 17.93 -0.85 -4.75
C TYR A 730 17.75 0.57 -5.30
N ALA A 731 17.94 0.72 -6.60
CA ALA A 731 17.92 2.00 -7.31
C ALA A 731 16.94 1.99 -8.49
N GLY A 732 16.66 3.13 -9.12
CA GLY A 732 15.81 3.26 -10.30
C GLY A 732 16.34 2.51 -11.53
N GLY A 733 15.48 2.21 -12.50
CA GLY A 733 15.86 1.58 -13.76
C GLY A 733 16.48 0.17 -13.63
N THR A 734 17.52 -0.11 -14.40
CA THR A 734 18.26 -1.39 -14.42
C THR A 734 19.46 -1.41 -13.48
N ALA A 735 19.60 -0.43 -12.61
CA ALA A 735 20.81 -0.16 -11.84
C ALA A 735 20.92 -0.92 -10.51
N SER A 736 19.96 -1.80 -10.20
CA SER A 736 19.98 -2.58 -8.96
C SER A 736 20.95 -3.76 -9.03
N PHE A 737 21.62 -4.07 -7.91
CA PHE A 737 22.53 -5.20 -7.78
C PHE A 737 22.65 -5.67 -6.33
N VAL A 738 23.23 -6.84 -6.13
CA VAL A 738 23.64 -7.35 -4.81
C VAL A 738 25.16 -7.53 -4.82
N GLN A 739 25.82 -7.07 -3.77
CA GLN A 739 27.26 -7.22 -3.60
C GLN A 739 27.59 -7.94 -2.30
N ARG A 740 28.56 -8.86 -2.35
CA ARG A 740 29.09 -9.56 -1.20
C ARG A 740 30.61 -9.46 -1.25
N GLY A 741 31.21 -8.75 -0.30
CA GLY A 741 32.61 -8.38 -0.38
C GLY A 741 32.94 -7.65 -1.69
N THR A 742 33.74 -8.24 -2.56
CA THR A 742 34.09 -7.70 -3.90
C THR A 742 33.23 -8.28 -5.03
N ASP A 743 32.41 -9.33 -4.78
CA ASP A 743 31.58 -9.97 -5.80
C ASP A 743 30.28 -9.19 -5.99
N ARG A 744 30.16 -8.49 -7.12
CA ARG A 744 29.01 -7.68 -7.50
C ARG A 744 28.20 -8.37 -8.60
N ARG A 745 26.90 -8.59 -8.36
CA ARG A 745 25.99 -9.25 -9.29
C ARG A 745 24.77 -8.38 -9.57
N SER A 746 24.52 -8.09 -10.84
CA SER A 746 23.27 -7.43 -11.25
C SER A 746 22.08 -8.28 -10.80
N ALA A 747 21.07 -7.65 -10.22
CA ALA A 747 19.88 -8.33 -9.72
C ALA A 747 18.62 -7.54 -10.12
N LYS A 748 17.58 -8.27 -10.50
CA LYS A 748 16.27 -7.65 -10.70
C LYS A 748 15.68 -7.22 -9.36
N ARG A 749 14.90 -6.16 -9.37
CA ARG A 749 14.24 -5.62 -8.16
C ARG A 749 13.36 -6.66 -7.47
N GLU A 750 12.63 -7.46 -8.23
CA GLU A 750 11.77 -8.52 -7.73
C GLU A 750 12.56 -9.55 -6.93
N HIS A 751 13.71 -9.97 -7.44
CA HIS A 751 14.60 -10.92 -6.75
C HIS A 751 15.16 -10.34 -5.43
N ILE A 752 15.48 -9.04 -5.40
CA ILE A 752 15.92 -8.37 -4.17
C ILE A 752 14.75 -8.33 -3.15
N LYS A 753 13.53 -7.98 -3.58
CA LYS A 753 12.34 -8.00 -2.72
C LYS A 753 12.08 -9.38 -2.10
N GLU A 754 12.12 -10.44 -2.91
CA GLU A 754 11.94 -11.82 -2.45
C GLU A 754 13.02 -12.23 -1.45
N SER A 755 14.29 -11.88 -1.73
CA SER A 755 15.40 -12.20 -0.84
C SER A 755 15.33 -11.46 0.50
N ILE A 756 14.84 -10.22 0.52
CA ILE A 756 14.53 -9.49 1.76
C ILE A 756 13.39 -10.20 2.51
N GLN A 757 12.33 -10.59 1.82
CA GLN A 757 11.18 -11.28 2.43
C GLN A 757 11.56 -12.63 3.03
N ARG A 758 12.47 -13.39 2.39
CA ARG A 758 13.01 -14.63 2.95
C ARG A 758 14.00 -14.41 4.10
N GLY A 759 14.57 -13.21 4.20
CA GLY A 759 15.61 -12.86 5.17
C GLY A 759 17.04 -13.19 4.71
N ASP A 760 17.22 -13.48 3.41
CA ASP A 760 18.51 -13.71 2.80
C ASP A 760 19.35 -12.43 2.68
N ILE A 761 18.69 -11.26 2.57
CA ILE A 761 19.29 -9.93 2.54
C ILE A 761 18.75 -9.11 3.70
N ARG A 762 19.66 -8.66 4.57
CA ARG A 762 19.36 -7.86 5.76
C ARG A 762 19.85 -6.43 5.67
N LEU A 763 20.73 -6.11 4.70
CA LEU A 763 21.24 -4.76 4.44
C LEU A 763 20.85 -4.31 3.02
N VAL A 764 20.19 -3.16 2.96
CA VAL A 764 19.71 -2.57 1.70
C VAL A 764 20.08 -1.09 1.67
N CYS A 765 20.85 -0.66 0.66
CA CYS A 765 21.01 0.75 0.33
C CYS A 765 20.00 1.10 -0.77
N ALA A 766 19.25 2.18 -0.60
CA ALA A 766 18.18 2.55 -1.52
C ALA A 766 18.16 4.03 -1.84
N THR A 767 17.79 4.39 -3.08
CA THR A 767 17.49 5.77 -3.44
C THR A 767 16.02 6.10 -3.24
N ASP A 768 15.67 7.38 -3.11
CA ASP A 768 14.28 7.82 -2.96
C ASP A 768 13.40 7.39 -4.16
N ALA A 769 13.92 7.45 -5.37
CA ALA A 769 13.23 6.95 -6.57
C ALA A 769 12.92 5.46 -6.50
N ALA A 770 13.70 4.70 -5.73
CA ALA A 770 13.50 3.27 -5.51
C ALA A 770 12.59 2.96 -4.32
N CYS A 771 12.32 3.96 -3.45
CA CYS A 771 11.42 3.77 -2.30
C CYS A 771 10.01 3.38 -2.72
N GLU A 772 9.59 3.77 -3.91
CA GLU A 772 8.30 3.40 -4.45
C GLU A 772 8.28 1.90 -4.78
N GLY A 773 7.39 1.16 -4.14
CA GLY A 773 7.19 -0.28 -4.38
C GLY A 773 7.93 -1.26 -3.47
N LEU A 774 8.82 -0.83 -2.57
CA LEU A 774 9.46 -1.72 -1.60
C LEU A 774 8.51 -2.10 -0.44
N ASN A 775 8.46 -3.39 -0.15
CA ASN A 775 7.81 -3.95 1.03
C ASN A 775 8.90 -4.48 1.98
N LEU A 776 9.12 -3.78 3.09
CA LEU A 776 10.24 -4.00 3.99
C LEU A 776 9.79 -4.40 5.40
N GLN A 777 8.71 -5.17 5.51
CA GLN A 777 8.12 -5.55 6.80
C GLN A 777 9.05 -6.39 7.69
N ARG A 778 10.12 -6.97 7.13
CA ARG A 778 11.13 -7.74 7.89
C ARG A 778 12.27 -6.89 8.44
N LEU A 779 12.53 -5.73 7.85
CA LEU A 779 13.57 -4.83 8.33
C LEU A 779 13.02 -3.95 9.45
N GLY A 780 13.73 -3.89 10.56
CA GLY A 780 13.33 -3.13 11.74
C GLY A 780 14.06 -1.80 11.92
N ALA A 781 15.07 -1.50 11.07
CA ALA A 781 15.81 -0.27 11.15
C ALA A 781 15.82 0.48 9.81
N GLN A 782 15.66 1.80 9.89
CA GLN A 782 15.79 2.74 8.79
C GLN A 782 16.90 3.75 9.11
N ILE A 783 17.82 3.95 8.17
CA ILE A 783 18.89 4.94 8.30
C ILE A 783 18.76 5.93 7.15
N ASN A 784 18.56 7.20 7.47
CA ASN A 784 18.56 8.29 6.50
C ASN A 784 19.96 8.91 6.49
N VAL A 785 20.74 8.66 5.43
CA VAL A 785 22.10 9.23 5.27
C VAL A 785 22.04 10.71 5.00
N ASP A 786 21.02 11.14 4.29
CA ASP A 786 20.66 12.53 4.05
C ASP A 786 19.17 12.76 4.36
N LEU A 787 18.85 14.00 4.67
CA LEU A 787 17.49 14.41 4.96
C LEU A 787 16.91 15.12 3.74
N PRO A 788 15.83 14.59 3.16
CA PRO A 788 15.09 15.32 2.14
C PRO A 788 14.58 16.64 2.71
N TRP A 789 14.74 17.71 1.97
CA TRP A 789 14.23 19.01 2.36
C TRP A 789 12.69 19.06 2.33
N ASN A 790 12.07 18.10 1.63
CA ASN A 790 10.65 17.86 1.68
C ASN A 790 10.30 16.78 2.73
N PRO A 791 9.64 17.14 3.85
CA PRO A 791 9.33 16.22 4.95
C PRO A 791 8.48 15.03 4.54
N SER A 792 7.68 15.13 3.48
CA SER A 792 6.82 14.01 3.07
C SER A 792 7.62 12.83 2.51
N ARG A 793 8.81 13.10 1.95
CA ARG A 793 9.72 12.02 1.55
C ARG A 793 10.21 11.21 2.74
N LEU A 794 10.45 11.86 3.91
CA LEU A 794 10.77 11.15 5.14
C LEU A 794 9.61 10.26 5.61
N GLU A 795 8.38 10.75 5.52
CA GLU A 795 7.20 9.94 5.84
C GLU A 795 6.98 8.80 4.84
N GLN A 796 7.25 9.04 3.57
CA GLN A 796 7.23 7.99 2.56
C GLN A 796 8.30 6.93 2.86
N ARG A 797 9.54 7.32 3.23
CA ARG A 797 10.60 6.40 3.67
C ARG A 797 10.14 5.62 4.90
N LYS A 798 9.63 6.28 5.94
CA LYS A 798 9.10 5.65 7.15
C LYS A 798 7.97 4.67 6.83
N GLY A 799 7.04 5.04 5.96
CA GLY A 799 5.93 4.19 5.53
C GLY A 799 6.34 2.95 4.74
N ARG A 800 7.62 2.79 4.37
CA ARG A 800 8.16 1.55 3.78
C ARG A 800 8.48 0.51 4.84
N VAL A 801 8.90 0.94 6.02
CA VAL A 801 9.22 0.08 7.17
C VAL A 801 8.02 -0.01 8.13
N GLN A 802 7.40 1.12 8.48
CA GLN A 802 6.18 1.18 9.29
C GLN A 802 4.94 0.88 8.43
N ARG A 803 4.72 -0.37 8.10
CA ARG A 803 3.66 -0.80 7.18
C ARG A 803 2.83 -1.94 7.79
N ILE A 804 1.63 -2.17 7.25
CA ILE A 804 0.80 -3.35 7.57
C ILE A 804 1.63 -4.62 7.29
N GLY A 805 1.67 -5.52 8.27
CA GLY A 805 2.47 -6.74 8.19
C GLY A 805 3.91 -6.61 8.69
N GLN A 806 4.29 -5.47 9.31
CA GLN A 806 5.58 -5.35 10.01
C GLN A 806 5.69 -6.39 11.12
N VAL A 807 6.77 -7.18 11.07
CA VAL A 807 7.01 -8.28 12.02
C VAL A 807 7.51 -7.80 13.39
N ARG A 808 8.00 -6.55 13.46
CA ARG A 808 8.54 -5.95 14.70
C ARG A 808 7.48 -5.14 15.41
N ASP A 809 7.58 -5.05 16.73
CA ASP A 809 6.73 -4.17 17.55
C ASP A 809 7.21 -2.73 17.51
N ASP A 810 8.54 -2.52 17.41
CA ASP A 810 9.19 -1.23 17.26
C ASP A 810 10.09 -1.21 16.04
N ILE A 811 10.12 -0.05 15.37
CA ILE A 811 11.09 0.26 14.33
C ILE A 811 12.03 1.39 14.79
N HIS A 812 13.27 1.31 14.36
CA HIS A 812 14.30 2.29 14.68
C HIS A 812 14.58 3.17 13.48
N ILE A 813 14.62 4.50 13.67
CA ILE A 813 14.91 5.46 12.61
C ILE A 813 16.10 6.31 13.03
N LEU A 814 17.21 6.19 12.31
CA LEU A 814 18.41 7.01 12.46
C LEU A 814 18.45 8.05 11.35
N SER A 815 18.57 9.33 11.70
CA SER A 815 18.68 10.44 10.76
C SER A 815 20.02 11.15 10.93
N LEU A 816 20.82 11.15 9.85
CA LEU A 816 22.19 11.70 9.86
C LEU A 816 22.24 13.06 9.17
N ARG A 817 22.85 14.05 9.83
CA ARG A 817 23.11 15.38 9.30
C ARG A 817 24.41 15.94 9.84
N TYR A 818 25.07 16.82 9.13
CA TYR A 818 26.24 17.53 9.63
C TYR A 818 25.82 18.78 10.38
N ALA A 819 26.43 19.04 11.54
CA ALA A 819 26.15 20.19 12.38
C ALA A 819 26.42 21.51 11.64
N GLY A 820 25.54 22.49 11.79
CA GLY A 820 25.69 23.82 11.20
C GLY A 820 25.39 23.92 9.70
N THR A 821 25.03 22.84 9.03
CA THR A 821 24.62 22.88 7.62
C THR A 821 23.19 23.41 7.46
N VAL A 822 22.81 23.76 6.21
CA VAL A 822 21.43 24.13 5.88
C VAL A 822 20.45 23.00 6.25
N GLU A 823 20.84 21.76 6.04
CA GLU A 823 20.07 20.56 6.43
C GLU A 823 19.81 20.50 7.94
N ASP A 824 20.83 20.79 8.75
CA ASP A 824 20.74 20.81 10.20
C ASP A 824 19.80 21.93 10.69
N GLN A 825 19.91 23.13 10.12
CA GLN A 825 19.02 24.25 10.43
C GLN A 825 17.57 23.99 10.05
N VAL A 826 17.34 23.39 8.86
CA VAL A 826 16.01 22.96 8.43
C VAL A 826 15.44 21.95 9.41
N TYR A 827 16.22 20.93 9.77
CA TYR A 827 15.77 19.88 10.69
C TYR A 827 15.56 20.40 12.11
N ALA A 828 16.45 21.21 12.66
CA ALA A 828 16.27 21.78 13.98
C ALA A 828 15.02 22.67 14.07
N THR A 829 14.76 23.46 13.05
CA THR A 829 13.55 24.30 12.97
C THR A 829 12.28 23.45 12.80
N LEU A 830 12.36 22.33 12.09
CA LEU A 830 11.26 21.43 11.88
C LEU A 830 11.05 20.50 13.10
N SER A 831 12.11 20.04 13.80
CA SER A 831 12.00 19.06 14.89
C SER A 831 11.35 19.62 16.15
N ASP A 832 11.62 20.87 16.53
CA ASP A 832 10.94 21.53 17.65
C ASP A 832 9.41 21.66 17.43
N ARG A 833 8.97 21.57 16.19
CA ARG A 833 7.58 21.73 15.76
C ARG A 833 7.01 20.50 15.06
N PHE A 834 7.85 19.48 14.80
CA PHE A 834 7.43 18.26 14.10
C PHE A 834 6.34 17.49 14.81
N GLY A 835 6.27 17.57 16.15
CA GLY A 835 5.15 17.03 16.90
C GLY A 835 3.81 17.67 16.51
N ASP A 836 3.80 18.97 16.26
CA ASP A 836 2.59 19.75 15.98
C ASP A 836 2.36 19.97 14.48
N ILE A 837 3.42 20.25 13.71
CA ILE A 837 3.32 20.52 12.26
C ILE A 837 3.16 19.21 11.45
N PHE A 838 3.77 18.12 11.88
CA PHE A 838 3.70 16.84 11.19
C PHE A 838 2.31 16.18 11.31
N SER A 839 1.64 16.39 12.43
CA SER A 839 0.22 16.04 12.55
C SER A 839 -0.65 16.87 11.61
N VAL A 840 -0.14 17.98 11.11
CA VAL A 840 -0.90 19.03 10.44
C VAL A 840 -0.51 19.26 8.97
N LEU A 841 0.76 19.21 8.59
CA LEU A 841 1.21 19.67 7.26
C LEU A 841 1.69 18.60 6.28
N GLY A 842 2.02 17.39 6.68
CA GLY A 842 2.45 16.30 5.77
C GLY A 842 3.48 16.62 4.67
N GLN A 843 3.51 17.82 4.10
CA GLN A 843 4.51 18.32 3.09
C GLN A 843 4.61 19.85 3.07
N LEU A 844 5.79 20.37 2.69
CA LEU A 844 5.93 21.76 2.22
C LEU A 844 5.60 21.85 0.72
N PRO A 845 4.85 22.83 0.25
CA PRO A 845 4.61 23.05 -1.17
C PRO A 845 5.92 23.26 -1.93
N ASP A 846 6.07 22.73 -3.16
CA ASP A 846 7.29 22.81 -3.95
C ASP A 846 7.85 24.25 -4.12
N GLY A 847 6.96 25.25 -4.24
CA GLY A 847 7.37 26.66 -4.28
C GLY A 847 7.83 27.24 -2.94
N PHE A 848 7.64 26.53 -1.82
CA PHE A 848 8.18 26.93 -0.51
C PHE A 848 9.61 26.49 -0.28
N GLU A 849 10.04 25.40 -0.90
CA GLU A 849 11.44 24.96 -0.83
C GLU A 849 12.36 26.07 -1.33
N ASP A 850 12.06 26.68 -2.46
CA ASP A 850 12.89 27.77 -3.02
C ASP A 850 12.88 29.03 -2.16
N GLN A 851 11.72 29.46 -1.65
CA GLN A 851 11.62 30.61 -0.76
C GLN A 851 12.29 30.38 0.58
N TRP A 852 12.21 29.17 1.11
CA TRP A 852 12.86 28.75 2.34
C TRP A 852 14.38 28.79 2.19
N ILE A 853 14.89 28.21 1.11
CA ILE A 853 16.30 28.21 0.76
C ILE A 853 16.81 29.63 0.62
N ASP A 854 16.07 30.52 -0.06
CA ASP A 854 16.42 31.92 -0.18
C ASP A 854 16.56 32.63 1.17
N THR A 855 15.66 32.32 2.07
CA THR A 855 15.63 32.89 3.41
C THR A 855 16.80 32.39 4.24
N VAL A 856 17.07 31.08 4.24
CA VAL A 856 18.19 30.47 4.99
C VAL A 856 19.56 30.97 4.47
N LEU A 857 19.70 31.11 3.14
CA LEU A 857 20.95 31.57 2.55
C LEU A 857 21.20 33.09 2.70
N ARG A 858 20.15 33.89 2.88
CA ARG A 858 20.28 35.36 3.04
C ARG A 858 20.50 35.76 4.48
N ASP A 859 19.86 35.14 5.43
CA ASP A 859 19.92 35.52 6.84
C ASP A 859 19.54 34.34 7.75
N ARG A 860 20.51 33.88 8.54
CA ARG A 860 20.28 32.78 9.51
C ARG A 860 19.22 33.10 10.57
N ASP A 861 19.07 34.37 10.95
CA ASP A 861 18.06 34.83 11.88
C ASP A 861 16.66 35.00 11.23
N ALA A 862 16.62 35.16 9.91
CA ALA A 862 15.36 35.25 9.18
C ALA A 862 14.57 33.93 9.14
N VAL A 863 15.22 32.79 9.44
CA VAL A 863 14.58 31.46 9.54
C VAL A 863 13.46 31.45 10.58
N LYS A 864 13.70 32.04 11.75
CA LYS A 864 12.67 32.17 12.78
C LYS A 864 11.50 33.05 12.35
N ASN A 865 11.82 34.16 11.68
CA ASN A 865 10.81 35.08 11.17
C ASN A 865 10.02 34.48 10.01
N PHE A 866 10.65 33.67 9.15
CA PHE A 866 9.99 33.00 8.04
C PHE A 866 8.99 31.96 8.56
N SER A 867 9.37 31.13 9.53
CA SER A 867 8.47 30.13 10.09
C SER A 867 7.26 30.76 10.79
N GLN A 868 7.46 31.87 11.53
CA GLN A 868 6.36 32.63 12.11
C GLN A 868 5.45 33.28 11.07
N ARG A 869 6.03 33.76 9.96
CA ARG A 869 5.27 34.33 8.85
C ARG A 869 4.46 33.26 8.13
N VAL A 870 5.03 32.07 7.89
CA VAL A 870 4.33 30.92 7.28
C VAL A 870 3.14 30.50 8.16
N GLU A 871 3.33 30.41 9.47
CA GLU A 871 2.23 30.13 10.41
C GLU A 871 1.12 31.16 10.38
N LYS A 872 1.50 32.43 10.24
CA LYS A 872 0.53 33.54 10.24
C LYS A 872 -0.18 33.68 8.89
N GLU A 873 0.52 33.47 7.78
CA GLU A 873 -0.02 33.62 6.44
C GLU A 873 -0.73 32.36 5.93
N ARG A 874 -0.33 31.17 6.43
CA ARG A 874 -0.90 29.87 6.09
C ARG A 874 -1.03 28.99 7.32
N PRO A 875 -2.04 29.27 8.17
CA PRO A 875 -2.27 28.39 9.31
C PRO A 875 -2.54 26.97 8.81
N PRO A 876 -2.05 25.95 9.55
CA PRO A 876 -2.23 24.57 9.17
C PRO A 876 -3.70 24.24 8.95
N MET A 877 -3.97 23.58 7.82
CA MET A 877 -5.31 23.14 7.46
C MET A 877 -5.62 21.81 8.13
N GLU A 878 -6.10 21.84 9.35
CA GLU A 878 -6.66 20.66 9.99
C GLU A 878 -8.14 20.54 9.59
N LEU A 879 -8.47 19.46 8.89
CA LEU A 879 -9.87 19.11 8.67
C LEU A 879 -10.44 18.63 10.00
N ARG A 880 -11.17 19.51 10.68
CA ARG A 880 -11.77 19.23 11.99
C ARG A 880 -12.77 18.09 11.96
N TYR A 881 -13.32 17.81 10.79
CA TYR A 881 -14.40 16.85 10.61
C TYR A 881 -14.07 15.88 9.48
N MET A 882 -14.21 14.58 9.73
CA MET A 882 -13.95 13.52 8.76
C MET A 882 -15.07 12.49 8.76
N LYS A 883 -15.33 11.89 7.59
CA LYS A 883 -16.28 10.78 7.50
C LYS A 883 -15.69 9.55 8.20
N ASP A 884 -16.41 9.03 9.18
CA ASP A 884 -16.03 7.80 9.84
C ASP A 884 -16.34 6.58 8.98
N VAL A 885 -15.32 6.05 8.32
CA VAL A 885 -15.42 4.94 7.35
C VAL A 885 -14.34 3.90 7.70
N ALA A 886 -14.18 3.58 8.98
CA ALA A 886 -13.06 2.78 9.44
C ALA A 886 -13.39 1.30 9.68
N ASP A 887 -14.63 0.96 10.06
CA ASP A 887 -15.00 -0.42 10.41
C ASP A 887 -15.87 -1.10 9.34
N ASP A 888 -15.88 -2.42 9.35
CA ASP A 888 -16.64 -3.28 8.45
C ASP A 888 -17.84 -3.95 9.11
N ARG A 889 -18.36 -3.41 10.22
CA ARG A 889 -19.55 -3.97 10.87
C ARG A 889 -20.70 -4.14 9.90
N GLY A 890 -21.20 -5.35 9.77
CA GLY A 890 -22.24 -5.72 8.83
C GLY A 890 -21.76 -6.00 7.39
N LEU A 891 -20.44 -6.10 7.15
CA LEU A 891 -19.84 -6.45 5.85
C LEU A 891 -19.13 -7.80 5.94
N ASP A 892 -19.90 -8.88 6.04
CA ASP A 892 -19.37 -10.24 6.18
C ASP A 892 -19.24 -10.92 4.81
N TRP A 893 -18.43 -10.36 3.95
CA TRP A 893 -18.25 -10.79 2.55
C TRP A 893 -17.62 -12.18 2.40
N GLU A 894 -16.89 -12.63 3.42
CA GLU A 894 -16.23 -13.94 3.41
C GLU A 894 -17.24 -15.11 3.46
N TYR A 895 -18.46 -14.83 3.92
CA TYR A 895 -19.51 -15.83 4.11
C TYR A 895 -20.69 -15.64 3.15
N THR A 896 -20.49 -14.91 2.05
CA THR A 896 -21.56 -14.72 1.07
C THR A 896 -21.95 -16.06 0.41
N GLU A 897 -23.24 -16.27 0.24
CA GLU A 897 -23.76 -17.51 -0.35
C GLU A 897 -23.73 -17.50 -1.88
N ARG A 898 -23.79 -16.31 -2.50
CA ARG A 898 -23.81 -16.17 -3.96
C ARG A 898 -22.52 -15.50 -4.45
N VAL A 899 -21.84 -16.15 -5.37
CA VAL A 899 -20.55 -15.72 -5.90
C VAL A 899 -20.55 -15.75 -7.41
N LEU A 900 -19.70 -14.92 -8.00
CA LEU A 900 -19.40 -14.94 -9.44
C LEU A 900 -18.14 -15.78 -9.64
N SER A 901 -18.18 -16.68 -10.64
CA SER A 901 -17.05 -17.60 -10.86
C SER A 901 -15.77 -16.85 -11.22
N SER A 902 -14.63 -17.31 -10.73
CA SER A 902 -13.32 -16.75 -11.05
C SER A 902 -13.04 -16.78 -12.55
N ARG A 903 -13.49 -17.83 -13.26
CA ARG A 903 -13.33 -17.97 -14.69
C ARG A 903 -14.08 -16.88 -15.45
N ASP A 904 -15.36 -16.64 -15.12
CA ASP A 904 -16.17 -15.63 -15.80
C ASP A 904 -15.61 -14.22 -15.57
N LEU A 905 -15.10 -13.95 -14.36
CA LEU A 905 -14.40 -12.71 -14.06
C LEU A 905 -13.11 -12.56 -14.87
N ASP A 906 -12.32 -13.63 -15.03
CA ASP A 906 -11.09 -13.59 -15.82
C ASP A 906 -11.37 -13.35 -17.30
N GLU A 907 -12.38 -14.03 -17.86
CA GLU A 907 -12.80 -13.83 -19.23
C GLU A 907 -13.28 -12.39 -19.45
N TRP A 908 -14.08 -11.85 -18.54
CA TRP A 908 -14.55 -10.46 -18.58
C TRP A 908 -13.41 -9.44 -18.48
N MET A 909 -12.44 -9.64 -17.57
CA MET A 909 -11.31 -8.72 -17.42
C MET A 909 -10.38 -8.70 -18.64
N ARG A 910 -10.31 -9.79 -19.40
CA ARG A 910 -9.54 -9.88 -20.65
C ARG A 910 -10.28 -9.34 -21.87
N GLN A 911 -11.47 -8.82 -21.72
CA GLN A 911 -12.16 -8.10 -22.79
C GLN A 911 -11.56 -6.69 -22.94
N GLY A 912 -11.30 -6.27 -24.17
CA GLY A 912 -10.69 -4.97 -24.46
C GLY A 912 -11.63 -3.76 -24.24
N TRP A 913 -11.04 -2.58 -24.34
CA TRP A 913 -11.76 -1.29 -24.29
C TRP A 913 -12.68 -1.07 -25.49
#